data_0f03e4f7103c1243c2b0f5386ce0d399
#
_entry.id   0f03e4f7103c1243c2b0f5386ce0d399
#
_cell.length_a   1.000
_cell.length_b   1.000
_cell.length_c   1.000
_cell.angle_alpha   90.00
_cell.angle_beta   90.00
_cell.angle_gamma   90.00
#
_symmetry.space_group_name_H-M   'P 1'
#
loop_
_entity.id
_entity.type
_entity.pdbx_description
1 polymer ?
#
loop_
_entity_poly.entity_id
_entity_poly.type
_entity_poly.pdbx_seq_one_letter_code
_entity_poly.pdbx_strand_id
1 'polypeptide(L)'
;MQEGKINMRRGMNAKIVGALALTLALTVTAAGVVGERDRRGPGENRSEAAPAPGTLADVDADTGKAVQAPVYPSFQDDFYAAVNGPELDRWEIPADQSQVSWFQKLGEANFERLDAIIREAAGVGTPQGEEVPGTSPTSLPPSISSARDRAAIAAMYLTGMDREARNRGGLGKAAGSFLGEVDEAATVEELLAACLQFDRSYGISSLIGFSYGPDGEDSSSKVLYMRGPETGLSRESWSAGDPAGKKRVAAFETLLAKLWESRGMSGEEAAQAAEPVAGMMRDLASASLEIEALYDAKQTYHVYKAAQVDQLLGQALSAGELKTVYGIEPDEKMVVEQTGLFKKLEEYLEDDKLPLLKAYVKTCLYLDLAAVTDTDSLDALSSYDRAVSGAGEAKPFRRTVSEQVQRSLGFQCGRQFCEKYCSEETKADVQSLVKQVVEVYSQRIEALDWMSADTKREAEKKLDALAVKVGWPDSWPQDRYSLELSRPEEGGLFVDNYLAILGARSRYEFATRREPVDRAAWFYPPQTVNAYYSPSNNEIVILAGILQPPFYDREAKPAENLGRIGFVIGHEITHAFDTSGSQYDEKGNLRDWWAPEDRRRFEELSRRVIDYYDTMELGGRHVNGELTVTENIADLGAASCITQIARQNSYDLSELYKSYAVLWAAKFRDEALANQMAVDVHAPSKIRVNAVMSATDGFYDAFQVKEGDGMYRKPEERPHIW
;
A
#
# COMPACT_ATOMS: atom_id res chain seq x y z
N MET A 1 5.69 5.77 -6.34
CA MET A 1 5.06 5.13 -5.17
C MET A 1 3.90 5.93 -4.57
N GLN A 2 3.94 7.26 -4.51
CA GLN A 2 2.81 8.07 -4.01
C GLN A 2 1.61 8.10 -4.95
N GLU A 3 1.75 7.96 -6.24
CA GLU A 3 0.62 8.06 -7.19
C GLU A 3 -0.19 6.79 -7.36
N GLY A 4 0.40 5.63 -7.16
CA GLY A 4 -0.39 4.45 -6.86
C GLY A 4 -1.24 4.66 -5.59
N LYS A 5 -0.78 5.52 -4.66
CA LYS A 5 -1.50 5.87 -3.43
C LYS A 5 -2.59 6.94 -3.66
N ILE A 6 -2.46 7.89 -4.57
CA ILE A 6 -3.53 8.87 -4.85
C ILE A 6 -4.76 8.17 -5.42
N ASN A 7 -4.61 7.30 -6.38
CA ASN A 7 -5.72 6.51 -6.95
C ASN A 7 -6.14 5.30 -6.08
N MET A 8 -5.23 4.69 -5.29
CA MET A 8 -5.61 3.70 -4.29
C MET A 8 -6.32 4.31 -3.08
N ARG A 9 -5.89 5.47 -2.56
CA ARG A 9 -6.56 6.12 -1.44
C ARG A 9 -8.03 6.44 -1.72
N ARG A 10 -8.41 6.75 -2.95
CA ARG A 10 -9.78 7.12 -3.29
C ARG A 10 -10.78 5.96 -3.38
N GLY A 11 -10.35 4.78 -3.84
CA GLY A 11 -11.19 3.57 -3.80
C GLY A 11 -11.12 2.80 -2.47
N MET A 12 -10.08 3.06 -1.65
CA MET A 12 -9.78 2.31 -0.43
C MET A 12 -10.07 3.09 0.85
N ASN A 13 -10.02 4.43 0.85
CA ASN A 13 -10.23 5.26 2.05
C ASN A 13 -11.63 5.12 2.67
N ALA A 14 -12.60 4.58 1.95
CA ALA A 14 -13.91 4.23 2.51
C ALA A 14 -13.87 3.06 3.52
N LYS A 15 -12.76 2.30 3.55
CA LYS A 15 -12.58 1.13 4.44
C LYS A 15 -11.41 1.29 5.42
N ILE A 16 -10.69 2.41 5.40
CA ILE A 16 -9.37 2.55 6.03
C ILE A 16 -9.38 3.35 7.34
N VAL A 17 -10.48 3.94 7.75
CA VAL A 17 -10.54 4.57 9.09
C VAL A 17 -10.49 3.54 10.24
N GLY A 18 -10.58 2.27 9.93
CA GLY A 18 -10.29 1.19 10.88
C GLY A 18 -9.11 0.32 10.50
N ALA A 19 -8.40 0.60 9.41
CA ALA A 19 -7.31 -0.24 8.91
C ALA A 19 -6.27 0.61 8.19
N LEU A 20 -5.73 1.62 8.86
CA LEU A 20 -4.42 2.20 8.53
C LEU A 20 -3.34 1.24 9.02
N ALA A 21 -3.48 -0.03 8.64
CA ALA A 21 -2.38 -0.95 8.68
C ALA A 21 -1.61 -0.79 7.38
N LEU A 22 -0.55 -0.16 7.49
CA LEU A 22 0.77 -0.45 6.99
C LEU A 22 0.83 -1.32 5.74
N THR A 23 0.67 -0.71 4.60
CA THR A 23 0.81 -1.41 3.34
C THR A 23 2.12 -1.05 2.69
N LEU A 24 3.05 -1.99 2.69
CA LEU A 24 4.15 -2.03 1.73
C LEU A 24 3.54 -2.16 0.32
N ALA A 25 3.02 -1.07 -0.22
CA ALA A 25 2.53 -1.04 -1.60
C ALA A 25 3.71 -0.96 -2.54
N LEU A 26 4.34 -2.11 -2.79
CA LEU A 26 5.31 -2.30 -3.86
C LEU A 26 4.54 -2.37 -5.18
N THR A 27 4.44 -1.25 -5.87
CA THR A 27 4.04 -1.26 -7.28
C THR A 27 5.20 -1.77 -8.10
N VAL A 28 5.01 -2.96 -8.60
CA VAL A 28 5.92 -3.66 -9.47
C VAL A 28 5.83 -3.14 -10.88
N THR A 29 6.98 -2.85 -11.47
CA THR A 29 7.11 -2.51 -12.88
C THR A 29 8.36 -3.14 -13.48
N ALA A 30 8.24 -3.95 -14.52
CA ALA A 30 9.35 -4.41 -15.34
C ALA A 30 9.10 -4.27 -16.82
N ALA A 31 10.14 -3.98 -17.55
CA ALA A 31 10.20 -4.08 -19.00
C ALA A 31 11.21 -5.17 -19.39
N GLY A 32 10.79 -6.06 -20.27
CA GLY A 32 11.69 -7.02 -20.88
C GLY A 32 12.45 -6.37 -22.05
N VAL A 33 13.76 -6.47 -22.05
CA VAL A 33 14.60 -6.22 -23.21
C VAL A 33 14.88 -7.56 -23.87
N VAL A 34 14.45 -7.70 -25.14
CA VAL A 34 14.86 -8.79 -26.00
C VAL A 34 16.29 -8.51 -26.47
N GLY A 35 17.23 -9.28 -25.97
CA GLY A 35 18.59 -9.39 -26.48
C GLY A 35 18.87 -10.83 -26.89
N GLU A 36 19.06 -11.06 -28.20
CA GLU A 36 19.41 -12.36 -28.81
C GLU A 36 20.77 -12.90 -28.37
N ARG A 37 20.82 -14.23 -28.27
CA ARG A 37 21.95 -15.19 -28.25
C ARG A 37 22.32 -15.73 -26.87
N ASP A 38 22.40 -17.01 -26.63
CA ASP A 38 22.94 -18.11 -27.40
C ASP A 38 22.46 -19.49 -26.89
N ARG A 39 22.34 -20.45 -27.80
CA ARG A 39 21.91 -21.84 -27.50
C ARG A 39 23.00 -22.61 -26.74
N ARG A 40 22.70 -23.18 -25.58
CA ARG A 40 23.23 -24.48 -25.14
C ARG A 40 22.24 -25.19 -24.23
N GLY A 41 22.10 -26.50 -24.45
CA GLY A 41 21.07 -27.36 -23.89
C GLY A 41 21.21 -27.72 -22.38
N PRO A 42 20.28 -28.55 -21.84
CA PRO A 42 20.04 -28.67 -20.41
C PRO A 42 21.09 -29.54 -19.71
N GLY A 43 21.70 -29.02 -18.66
CA GLY A 43 22.60 -29.71 -17.77
C GLY A 43 22.16 -29.56 -16.31
N GLU A 44 22.03 -30.67 -15.67
CA GLU A 44 21.63 -31.02 -14.33
C GLU A 44 21.86 -30.00 -13.21
N ASN A 45 20.82 -29.76 -12.45
CA ASN A 45 20.83 -29.10 -11.14
C ASN A 45 21.65 -29.95 -10.14
N ARG A 46 22.78 -29.42 -9.71
CA ARG A 46 23.43 -29.80 -8.45
C ARG A 46 23.58 -28.57 -7.59
N SER A 47 22.99 -28.66 -6.39
CA SER A 47 23.19 -27.71 -5.32
C SER A 47 24.68 -27.61 -4.99
N GLU A 48 25.31 -26.45 -5.27
CA GLU A 48 26.66 -26.19 -4.80
C GLU A 48 26.60 -25.24 -3.59
N ALA A 49 27.24 -25.71 -2.52
CA ALA A 49 27.52 -24.97 -1.32
C ALA A 49 28.42 -23.76 -1.63
N ALA A 50 28.21 -22.65 -0.89
CA ALA A 50 29.04 -21.46 -0.98
C ALA A 50 30.54 -21.79 -0.87
N PRO A 51 31.40 -21.26 -1.73
CA PRO A 51 32.85 -21.50 -1.63
C PRO A 51 33.48 -20.73 -0.47
N ALA A 52 34.43 -21.36 0.15
CA ALA A 52 35.28 -20.79 1.19
C ALA A 52 36.13 -19.62 0.65
N PRO A 53 36.56 -18.68 1.51
CA PRO A 53 37.32 -17.51 1.08
C PRO A 53 38.70 -17.91 0.55
N GLY A 54 38.94 -17.58 -0.71
CA GLY A 54 40.24 -17.71 -1.35
C GLY A 54 40.23 -18.50 -2.67
N THR A 55 39.73 -17.91 -3.77
CA THR A 55 40.01 -18.44 -5.12
C THR A 55 40.03 -17.29 -6.16
N LEU A 56 41.17 -17.22 -6.83
CA LEU A 56 41.49 -16.66 -8.14
C LEU A 56 40.69 -15.41 -8.60
N ALA A 57 41.41 -14.30 -8.70
CA ALA A 57 40.93 -13.05 -9.32
C ALA A 57 40.48 -13.32 -10.77
N ASP A 58 39.25 -12.95 -11.08
CA ASP A 58 38.79 -12.81 -12.46
C ASP A 58 39.62 -11.71 -13.12
N VAL A 59 40.09 -11.95 -14.32
CA VAL A 59 40.89 -10.99 -15.10
C VAL A 59 39.94 -10.34 -16.11
N ASP A 60 39.83 -9.02 -16.04
CA ASP A 60 39.10 -8.23 -17.01
C ASP A 60 39.63 -8.53 -18.42
N ALA A 61 38.76 -9.01 -19.30
CA ALA A 61 39.13 -9.47 -20.66
C ALA A 61 39.64 -8.33 -21.55
N ASP A 62 39.32 -7.06 -21.25
CA ASP A 62 39.70 -5.89 -22.05
C ASP A 62 40.98 -5.20 -21.52
N THR A 63 41.25 -5.28 -20.23
CA THR A 63 42.38 -4.56 -19.64
C THR A 63 43.50 -5.46 -19.09
N GLY A 64 43.27 -6.78 -18.99
CA GLY A 64 44.24 -7.72 -18.43
C GLY A 64 44.57 -7.51 -16.95
N LYS A 65 43.82 -6.67 -16.24
CA LYS A 65 44.00 -6.43 -14.81
C LYS A 65 43.14 -7.37 -13.98
N ALA A 66 43.70 -7.89 -12.89
CA ALA A 66 42.92 -8.63 -11.91
C ALA A 66 41.82 -7.71 -11.37
N VAL A 67 40.57 -8.10 -11.54
CA VAL A 67 39.44 -7.47 -10.89
C VAL A 67 39.52 -7.90 -9.41
N GLN A 68 39.77 -6.93 -8.54
CA GLN A 68 39.75 -7.20 -7.11
C GLN A 68 38.31 -7.56 -6.72
N ALA A 69 38.08 -8.79 -6.23
CA ALA A 69 36.76 -9.18 -5.78
C ALA A 69 36.24 -8.15 -4.76
N PRO A 70 34.97 -7.75 -4.84
CA PRO A 70 34.39 -6.80 -3.88
C PRO A 70 34.54 -7.36 -2.46
N VAL A 71 35.03 -6.50 -1.54
CA VAL A 71 35.20 -6.86 -0.14
C VAL A 71 33.96 -6.40 0.61
N TYR A 72 33.17 -7.33 1.11
CA TYR A 72 31.99 -7.02 1.93
C TYR A 72 32.40 -6.89 3.41
N PRO A 73 31.69 -6.06 4.20
CA PRO A 73 31.91 -5.97 5.65
C PRO A 73 31.63 -7.31 6.34
N SER A 74 32.11 -7.47 7.57
CA SER A 74 31.76 -8.63 8.37
C SER A 74 30.28 -8.58 8.82
N PHE A 75 29.71 -9.71 9.22
CA PHE A 75 28.36 -9.76 9.81
C PHE A 75 28.25 -8.93 11.07
N GLN A 76 29.35 -8.71 11.77
CA GLN A 76 29.44 -7.92 12.99
C GLN A 76 29.52 -6.41 12.72
N ASP A 77 29.91 -5.98 11.52
CA ASP A 77 30.08 -4.56 11.19
C ASP A 77 28.88 -3.98 10.43
N ASP A 78 28.36 -4.70 9.45
CA ASP A 78 27.18 -4.32 8.67
C ASP A 78 26.48 -5.59 8.17
N PHE A 79 25.54 -6.08 8.95
CA PHE A 79 24.89 -7.36 8.68
C PHE A 79 24.13 -7.37 7.36
N TYR A 80 23.42 -6.29 7.05
CA TYR A 80 22.71 -6.17 5.78
C TYR A 80 23.64 -6.26 4.58
N ALA A 81 24.73 -5.49 4.60
CA ALA A 81 25.69 -5.49 3.49
C ALA A 81 26.48 -6.80 3.39
N ALA A 82 26.80 -7.44 4.52
CA ALA A 82 27.45 -8.74 4.55
C ALA A 82 26.60 -9.86 3.93
N VAL A 83 25.28 -9.85 4.20
CA VAL A 83 24.35 -10.85 3.65
C VAL A 83 23.97 -10.55 2.21
N ASN A 84 23.59 -9.31 1.91
CA ASN A 84 22.95 -8.93 0.67
C ASN A 84 23.91 -8.37 -0.39
N GLY A 85 25.10 -7.90 0.00
CA GLY A 85 26.05 -7.25 -0.90
C GLY A 85 26.34 -8.06 -2.17
N PRO A 86 26.70 -9.34 -2.07
CA PRO A 86 26.98 -10.17 -3.25
C PRO A 86 25.83 -10.28 -4.26
N GLU A 87 24.60 -10.28 -3.77
CA GLU A 87 23.40 -10.34 -4.62
C GLU A 87 23.06 -8.96 -5.16
N LEU A 88 23.14 -7.93 -4.33
CA LEU A 88 22.87 -6.56 -4.73
C LEU A 88 23.84 -6.04 -5.80
N ASP A 89 25.10 -6.46 -5.80
CA ASP A 89 26.06 -6.08 -6.83
C ASP A 89 25.69 -6.60 -8.22
N ARG A 90 24.96 -7.73 -8.28
CA ARG A 90 24.45 -8.33 -9.52
C ARG A 90 23.15 -7.69 -10.00
N TRP A 91 22.47 -6.95 -9.11
CA TRP A 91 21.17 -6.35 -9.46
C TRP A 91 21.35 -5.01 -10.17
N GLU A 92 20.65 -4.83 -11.25
CA GLU A 92 20.46 -3.56 -11.93
C GLU A 92 19.01 -3.10 -11.70
N ILE A 93 18.81 -1.80 -11.51
CA ILE A 93 17.47 -1.23 -11.45
C ILE A 93 17.02 -1.02 -12.90
N PRO A 94 15.96 -1.69 -13.39
CA PRO A 94 15.44 -1.50 -14.73
C PRO A 94 15.14 -0.02 -15.03
N ALA A 95 15.27 0.37 -16.31
CA ALA A 95 15.19 1.78 -16.69
C ALA A 95 13.82 2.42 -16.39
N ASP A 96 12.76 1.63 -16.42
CA ASP A 96 11.38 2.03 -16.12
C ASP A 96 10.98 1.84 -14.64
N GLN A 97 11.94 1.46 -13.77
CA GLN A 97 11.71 1.23 -12.34
C GLN A 97 12.49 2.21 -11.45
N SER A 98 11.99 2.41 -10.23
CA SER A 98 12.59 3.25 -9.19
C SER A 98 13.51 2.49 -8.24
N GLN A 99 13.36 1.18 -8.18
CA GLN A 99 14.08 0.29 -7.26
C GLN A 99 14.05 -1.15 -7.76
N VAL A 100 14.83 -2.02 -7.13
CA VAL A 100 14.73 -3.47 -7.26
C VAL A 100 14.84 -4.11 -5.88
N SER A 101 13.95 -5.06 -5.57
CA SER A 101 13.90 -5.80 -4.31
C SER A 101 13.28 -7.18 -4.53
N TRP A 102 13.33 -8.07 -3.53
CA TRP A 102 12.61 -9.34 -3.63
C TRP A 102 11.09 -9.17 -3.70
N PHE A 103 10.54 -8.19 -2.99
CA PHE A 103 9.12 -7.84 -3.12
C PHE A 103 8.75 -7.46 -4.55
N GLN A 104 9.58 -6.64 -5.20
CA GLN A 104 9.34 -6.28 -6.58
C GLN A 104 9.51 -7.44 -7.54
N LYS A 105 10.57 -8.25 -7.39
CA LYS A 105 10.79 -9.42 -8.25
C LYS A 105 9.64 -10.41 -8.17
N LEU A 106 9.11 -10.66 -6.95
CA LEU A 106 7.93 -11.50 -6.79
C LEU A 106 6.69 -10.84 -7.37
N GLY A 107 6.51 -9.54 -7.14
CA GLY A 107 5.42 -8.80 -7.74
C GLY A 107 5.46 -8.82 -9.28
N GLU A 108 6.68 -8.75 -9.90
CA GLU A 108 6.85 -8.93 -11.35
C GLU A 108 6.38 -10.31 -11.81
N ALA A 109 6.84 -11.35 -11.12
CA ALA A 109 6.41 -12.70 -11.46
C ALA A 109 4.88 -12.85 -11.36
N ASN A 110 4.25 -12.22 -10.36
CA ASN A 110 2.79 -12.20 -10.24
C ASN A 110 2.14 -11.35 -11.33
N PHE A 111 2.75 -10.21 -11.69
CA PHE A 111 2.26 -9.39 -12.81
C PHE A 111 2.26 -10.17 -14.12
N GLU A 112 3.35 -10.86 -14.49
CA GLU A 112 3.43 -11.66 -15.71
C GLU A 112 2.37 -12.77 -15.74
N ARG A 113 2.11 -13.43 -14.61
CA ARG A 113 1.03 -14.42 -14.48
C ARG A 113 -0.35 -13.79 -14.71
N LEU A 114 -0.57 -12.60 -14.13
CA LEU A 114 -1.83 -11.86 -14.28
C LEU A 114 -2.00 -11.28 -15.68
N ASP A 115 -0.94 -10.76 -16.32
CA ASP A 115 -0.99 -10.31 -17.71
C ASP A 115 -1.34 -11.47 -18.66
N ALA A 116 -0.78 -12.66 -18.41
CA ALA A 116 -1.16 -13.87 -19.15
C ALA A 116 -2.64 -14.23 -18.98
N ILE A 117 -3.16 -14.16 -17.74
CA ILE A 117 -4.59 -14.39 -17.43
C ILE A 117 -5.47 -13.35 -18.15
N ILE A 118 -5.10 -12.07 -18.09
CA ILE A 118 -5.84 -10.97 -18.71
C ILE A 118 -5.90 -11.16 -20.24
N ARG A 119 -4.78 -11.49 -20.86
CA ARG A 119 -4.70 -11.70 -22.31
C ARG A 119 -5.46 -12.95 -22.75
N GLU A 120 -5.38 -14.03 -21.97
CA GLU A 120 -6.17 -15.25 -22.22
C GLU A 120 -7.67 -14.93 -22.16
N ALA A 121 -8.11 -14.19 -21.13
CA ALA A 121 -9.51 -13.77 -20.99
C ALA A 121 -9.97 -12.91 -22.18
N ALA A 122 -9.10 -12.04 -22.68
CA ALA A 122 -9.35 -11.18 -23.84
C ALA A 122 -9.30 -11.92 -25.20
N GLY A 123 -8.86 -13.19 -25.22
CA GLY A 123 -8.67 -13.94 -26.45
C GLY A 123 -7.47 -13.48 -27.30
N VAL A 124 -6.52 -12.74 -26.71
CA VAL A 124 -5.30 -12.27 -27.36
C VAL A 124 -4.19 -13.24 -26.99
N GLY A 125 -3.64 -13.96 -27.96
CA GLY A 125 -2.61 -14.98 -27.70
C GLY A 125 -1.37 -14.44 -26.98
N THR A 126 -0.72 -15.31 -26.20
CA THR A 126 0.62 -15.04 -25.69
C THR A 126 1.62 -15.03 -26.84
N PRO A 127 2.64 -14.14 -26.87
CA PRO A 127 3.72 -14.24 -27.87
C PRO A 127 4.35 -15.62 -27.77
N GLN A 128 4.63 -16.23 -28.95
CA GLN A 128 5.29 -17.53 -29.00
C GLN A 128 6.68 -17.40 -28.36
N GLY A 129 6.91 -18.09 -27.24
CA GLY A 129 8.21 -18.17 -26.57
C GLY A 129 8.28 -17.62 -25.16
N GLU A 130 7.23 -16.99 -24.61
CA GLU A 130 7.20 -16.63 -23.19
C GLU A 130 6.74 -17.84 -22.36
N GLU A 131 7.68 -18.51 -21.69
CA GLU A 131 7.36 -19.47 -20.63
C GLU A 131 6.87 -18.70 -19.39
N VAL A 132 5.62 -18.94 -18.99
CA VAL A 132 5.08 -18.41 -17.73
C VAL A 132 5.68 -19.23 -16.58
N PRO A 133 6.44 -18.62 -15.66
CA PRO A 133 7.08 -19.38 -14.60
C PRO A 133 6.07 -20.08 -13.66
N GLY A 134 6.24 -21.38 -13.47
CA GLY A 134 5.68 -22.17 -12.40
C GLY A 134 4.17 -22.37 -12.42
N THR A 135 3.68 -23.25 -13.29
CA THR A 135 2.33 -23.83 -13.16
C THR A 135 2.39 -24.99 -12.17
N SER A 136 1.89 -24.79 -10.94
CA SER A 136 1.53 -25.93 -10.06
C SER A 136 0.24 -26.56 -10.55
N PRO A 137 0.14 -27.90 -10.61
CA PRO A 137 -0.98 -28.60 -11.25
C PRO A 137 -2.24 -28.79 -10.39
N THR A 138 -2.48 -27.94 -9.39
CA THR A 138 -3.70 -28.01 -8.55
C THR A 138 -4.64 -26.86 -8.86
N SER A 139 -5.30 -26.94 -10.02
CA SER A 139 -6.34 -25.97 -10.39
C SER A 139 -7.66 -26.29 -9.67
N LEU A 140 -8.22 -25.28 -8.97
CA LEU A 140 -9.62 -25.31 -8.56
C LEU A 140 -10.52 -25.37 -9.81
N PRO A 141 -11.61 -26.14 -9.81
CA PRO A 141 -12.47 -26.23 -10.99
C PRO A 141 -13.11 -24.85 -11.30
N PRO A 142 -13.12 -24.42 -12.58
CA PRO A 142 -13.67 -23.13 -12.96
C PRO A 142 -15.18 -23.05 -12.67
N SER A 143 -15.59 -22.03 -11.93
CA SER A 143 -16.99 -21.76 -11.59
C SER A 143 -17.69 -20.88 -12.64
N ILE A 144 -19.04 -20.80 -12.60
CA ILE A 144 -19.80 -19.84 -13.41
C ILE A 144 -19.37 -18.40 -13.11
N SER A 145 -19.09 -18.09 -11.85
CA SER A 145 -18.56 -16.80 -11.40
C SER A 145 -17.23 -16.48 -12.07
N SER A 146 -16.34 -17.46 -12.21
CA SER A 146 -15.07 -17.34 -12.94
C SER A 146 -15.26 -16.95 -14.43
N ALA A 147 -16.29 -17.41 -15.08
CA ALA A 147 -16.61 -17.02 -16.46
C ALA A 147 -17.04 -15.55 -16.57
N ARG A 148 -17.83 -15.05 -15.58
CA ARG A 148 -18.21 -13.63 -15.49
C ARG A 148 -17.00 -12.74 -15.25
N ASP A 149 -16.10 -13.15 -14.36
CA ASP A 149 -14.86 -12.42 -14.09
C ASP A 149 -14.01 -12.30 -15.38
N ARG A 150 -13.83 -13.39 -16.13
CA ARG A 150 -13.11 -13.37 -17.40
C ARG A 150 -13.75 -12.42 -18.43
N ALA A 151 -15.08 -12.39 -18.51
CA ALA A 151 -15.78 -11.47 -19.42
C ALA A 151 -15.55 -10.00 -19.05
N ALA A 152 -15.58 -9.67 -17.74
CA ALA A 152 -15.30 -8.32 -17.26
C ALA A 152 -13.83 -7.92 -17.50
N ILE A 153 -12.88 -8.82 -17.21
CA ILE A 153 -11.45 -8.62 -17.50
C ILE A 153 -11.22 -8.36 -19.00
N ALA A 154 -11.85 -9.17 -19.87
CA ALA A 154 -11.74 -9.01 -21.30
C ALA A 154 -12.27 -7.66 -21.79
N ALA A 155 -13.46 -7.25 -21.36
CA ALA A 155 -14.06 -5.97 -21.75
C ALA A 155 -13.18 -4.79 -21.32
N MET A 156 -12.69 -4.81 -20.07
CA MET A 156 -11.82 -3.77 -19.55
C MET A 156 -10.48 -3.71 -20.29
N TYR A 157 -9.83 -4.86 -20.55
CA TYR A 157 -8.55 -4.89 -21.27
C TYR A 157 -8.68 -4.43 -22.72
N LEU A 158 -9.67 -4.95 -23.47
CA LEU A 158 -9.85 -4.62 -24.88
C LEU A 158 -10.17 -3.14 -25.07
N THR A 159 -11.05 -2.55 -24.24
CA THR A 159 -11.33 -1.10 -24.29
C THR A 159 -10.13 -0.26 -23.87
N GLY A 160 -9.31 -0.75 -22.92
CA GLY A 160 -8.06 -0.11 -22.49
C GLY A 160 -6.99 -0.07 -23.57
N MET A 161 -6.90 -1.11 -24.40
CA MET A 161 -5.93 -1.22 -25.50
C MET A 161 -6.32 -0.42 -26.75
N ASP A 162 -7.60 -0.02 -26.90
CA ASP A 162 -8.08 0.78 -28.00
C ASP A 162 -7.74 2.28 -27.81
N ARG A 163 -6.53 2.67 -28.24
CA ARG A 163 -6.05 4.05 -28.11
C ARG A 163 -6.94 5.05 -28.85
N GLU A 164 -7.46 4.68 -30.03
CA GLU A 164 -8.30 5.59 -30.80
C GLU A 164 -9.63 5.84 -30.10
N ALA A 165 -10.27 4.80 -29.58
CA ALA A 165 -11.51 4.95 -28.81
C ALA A 165 -11.28 5.76 -27.51
N ARG A 166 -10.16 5.53 -26.79
CA ARG A 166 -9.79 6.33 -25.62
C ARG A 166 -9.69 7.81 -25.95
N ASN A 167 -8.94 8.16 -27.01
CA ASN A 167 -8.75 9.56 -27.44
C ASN A 167 -10.05 10.22 -27.92
N ARG A 168 -10.92 9.48 -28.61
CA ARG A 168 -12.25 10.00 -29.01
C ARG A 168 -13.22 10.10 -27.86
N GLY A 169 -13.14 9.18 -26.90
CA GLY A 169 -14.07 9.10 -25.77
C GLY A 169 -13.87 10.16 -24.68
N GLY A 170 -12.68 10.77 -24.63
CA GLY A 170 -12.35 11.77 -23.63
C GLY A 170 -12.63 11.30 -22.21
N LEU A 171 -13.46 12.05 -21.47
CA LEU A 171 -13.85 11.74 -20.09
C LEU A 171 -15.02 10.74 -19.98
N GLY A 172 -15.58 10.29 -21.11
CA GLY A 172 -16.76 9.43 -21.10
C GLY A 172 -18.05 10.17 -20.77
N LYS A 173 -19.16 9.42 -20.76
CA LYS A 173 -20.49 10.00 -20.64
C LYS A 173 -20.78 10.58 -19.25
N ALA A 174 -20.52 9.79 -18.21
CA ALA A 174 -20.91 10.19 -16.85
C ALA A 174 -20.07 11.37 -16.32
N ALA A 175 -18.76 11.34 -16.51
CA ALA A 175 -17.87 12.43 -16.12
C ALA A 175 -18.10 13.69 -16.98
N GLY A 176 -18.43 13.51 -18.27
CA GLY A 176 -18.83 14.63 -19.14
C GLY A 176 -20.11 15.31 -18.69
N SER A 177 -21.12 14.54 -18.26
CA SER A 177 -22.37 15.10 -17.67
C SER A 177 -22.07 15.87 -16.39
N PHE A 178 -21.27 15.30 -15.50
CA PHE A 178 -20.87 15.96 -14.25
C PHE A 178 -20.13 17.29 -14.51
N LEU A 179 -19.23 17.34 -15.49
CA LEU A 179 -18.57 18.60 -15.86
C LEU A 179 -19.57 19.65 -16.37
N GLY A 180 -20.61 19.23 -17.08
CA GLY A 180 -21.72 20.13 -17.47
C GLY A 180 -22.41 20.75 -16.25
N GLU A 181 -22.73 19.93 -15.24
CA GLU A 181 -23.30 20.38 -13.97
C GLU A 181 -22.36 21.33 -13.21
N VAL A 182 -21.05 21.04 -13.18
CA VAL A 182 -20.03 21.93 -12.61
C VAL A 182 -19.97 23.26 -13.35
N ASP A 183 -20.07 23.28 -14.69
CA ASP A 183 -20.03 24.51 -15.47
C ASP A 183 -21.29 25.36 -15.30
N GLU A 184 -22.45 24.73 -15.19
CA GLU A 184 -23.73 25.36 -15.03
C GLU A 184 -24.00 25.90 -13.62
N ALA A 185 -23.34 25.34 -12.57
CA ALA A 185 -23.53 25.79 -11.20
C ALA A 185 -23.33 27.30 -11.05
N ALA A 186 -24.29 28.02 -10.51
CA ALA A 186 -24.27 29.47 -10.32
C ALA A 186 -23.86 29.88 -8.89
N THR A 187 -23.90 28.93 -7.94
CA THR A 187 -23.54 29.11 -6.52
C THR A 187 -22.63 27.98 -6.02
N VAL A 188 -22.01 28.20 -4.89
CA VAL A 188 -21.22 27.17 -4.20
C VAL A 188 -22.09 25.99 -3.78
N GLU A 189 -23.31 26.23 -3.34
CA GLU A 189 -24.26 25.17 -2.95
C GLU A 189 -24.59 24.27 -4.14
N GLU A 190 -24.86 24.81 -5.33
CA GLU A 190 -25.13 24.03 -6.55
C GLU A 190 -23.90 23.19 -6.94
N LEU A 191 -22.70 23.79 -6.86
CA LEU A 191 -21.44 23.06 -7.12
C LEU A 191 -21.25 21.90 -6.15
N LEU A 192 -21.45 22.13 -4.85
CA LEU A 192 -21.33 21.08 -3.84
C LEU A 192 -22.38 19.98 -4.06
N ALA A 193 -23.62 20.33 -4.37
CA ALA A 193 -24.66 19.35 -4.65
C ALA A 193 -24.28 18.42 -5.82
N ALA A 194 -23.72 18.96 -6.90
CA ALA A 194 -23.20 18.17 -8.03
C ALA A 194 -22.04 17.25 -7.58
N CYS A 195 -21.09 17.79 -6.79
CA CYS A 195 -19.96 16.99 -6.25
C CYS A 195 -20.44 15.83 -5.37
N LEU A 196 -21.40 16.07 -4.47
CA LEU A 196 -21.95 15.04 -3.58
C LEU A 196 -22.68 13.94 -4.35
N GLN A 197 -23.45 14.29 -5.39
CA GLN A 197 -24.12 13.30 -6.24
C GLN A 197 -23.12 12.44 -7.02
N PHE A 198 -22.04 13.03 -7.50
CA PHE A 198 -20.99 12.31 -8.21
C PHE A 198 -20.19 11.39 -7.26
N ASP A 199 -19.80 11.90 -6.07
CA ASP A 199 -19.18 11.08 -5.02
C ASP A 199 -20.09 9.91 -4.63
N ARG A 200 -21.37 10.17 -4.38
CA ARG A 200 -22.34 9.12 -4.04
C ARG A 200 -22.51 8.08 -5.15
N SER A 201 -22.38 8.48 -6.40
CA SER A 201 -22.58 7.60 -7.55
C SER A 201 -21.35 6.75 -7.86
N TYR A 202 -20.14 7.30 -7.67
CA TYR A 202 -18.90 6.71 -8.14
C TYR A 202 -17.80 6.63 -7.07
N GLY A 203 -17.97 7.19 -5.88
CA GLY A 203 -16.95 7.28 -4.85
C GLY A 203 -15.77 8.19 -5.24
N ILE A 204 -15.98 9.10 -6.20
CA ILE A 204 -14.99 10.10 -6.63
C ILE A 204 -15.37 11.44 -5.99
N SER A 205 -14.51 11.94 -5.12
CA SER A 205 -14.71 13.19 -4.38
C SER A 205 -13.65 14.22 -4.73
N SER A 206 -13.98 15.49 -4.58
CA SER A 206 -13.07 16.62 -4.77
C SER A 206 -13.01 17.52 -3.53
N LEU A 207 -14.07 18.31 -3.30
CA LEU A 207 -14.16 19.22 -2.17
C LEU A 207 -14.45 18.49 -0.86
N ILE A 208 -15.39 17.54 -0.89
CA ILE A 208 -15.81 16.76 0.27
C ILE A 208 -16.14 15.36 -0.22
N GLY A 209 -15.75 14.34 0.55
CA GLY A 209 -16.09 12.95 0.27
C GLY A 209 -16.78 12.28 1.45
N PHE A 210 -17.63 11.30 1.16
CA PHE A 210 -18.32 10.52 2.18
C PHE A 210 -18.19 9.03 1.91
N SER A 211 -18.11 8.25 2.99
CA SER A 211 -18.09 6.79 2.90
C SER A 211 -18.61 6.15 4.18
N TYR A 212 -19.20 4.96 4.07
CA TYR A 212 -19.56 4.15 5.23
C TYR A 212 -18.43 3.21 5.61
N GLY A 213 -18.03 3.22 6.88
CA GLY A 213 -16.98 2.37 7.45
C GLY A 213 -17.34 1.89 8.85
N PRO A 214 -16.55 0.96 9.43
CA PRO A 214 -16.73 0.53 10.81
C PRO A 214 -16.73 1.73 11.77
N ASP A 215 -17.63 1.75 12.72
CA ASP A 215 -17.65 2.75 13.78
C ASP A 215 -16.54 2.46 14.80
N GLY A 216 -15.72 3.47 15.12
CA GLY A 216 -14.66 3.30 16.11
C GLY A 216 -15.18 2.93 17.51
N GLU A 217 -16.38 3.35 17.93
CA GLU A 217 -16.97 3.00 19.22
C GLU A 217 -17.71 1.65 19.20
N ASP A 218 -18.20 1.23 18.05
CA ASP A 218 -18.85 -0.07 17.82
C ASP A 218 -18.46 -0.62 16.44
N SER A 219 -17.34 -1.29 16.37
CA SER A 219 -16.76 -1.83 15.12
C SER A 219 -17.64 -2.88 14.41
N SER A 220 -18.74 -3.31 15.03
CA SER A 220 -19.73 -4.19 14.40
C SER A 220 -20.75 -3.44 13.54
N SER A 221 -20.90 -2.14 13.75
CA SER A 221 -21.79 -1.26 13.00
C SER A 221 -21.03 -0.33 12.04
N LYS A 222 -21.75 0.28 11.11
CA LYS A 222 -21.18 1.23 10.15
C LYS A 222 -21.62 2.64 10.49
N VAL A 223 -20.72 3.59 10.34
CA VAL A 223 -20.97 5.03 10.49
C VAL A 223 -20.55 5.77 9.22
N LEU A 224 -21.15 6.93 8.94
CA LEU A 224 -20.74 7.79 7.83
C LEU A 224 -19.50 8.59 8.22
N TYR A 225 -18.43 8.44 7.44
CA TYR A 225 -17.21 9.23 7.55
C TYR A 225 -17.25 10.39 6.55
N MET A 226 -16.87 11.57 7.01
CA MET A 226 -16.66 12.75 6.20
C MET A 226 -15.18 12.99 5.99
N ARG A 227 -14.76 12.99 4.72
CA ARG A 227 -13.38 13.16 4.27
C ARG A 227 -13.18 14.55 3.69
N GLY A 228 -12.01 15.13 3.95
CA GLY A 228 -11.65 16.47 3.49
C GLY A 228 -11.37 16.56 1.99
N PRO A 229 -11.12 17.81 1.53
CA PRO A 229 -10.80 18.10 0.15
C PRO A 229 -9.48 17.44 -0.28
N GLU A 230 -9.31 17.29 -1.58
CA GLU A 230 -8.10 16.75 -2.19
C GLU A 230 -6.97 17.79 -2.14
N THR A 231 -5.83 17.41 -1.60
CA THR A 231 -4.67 18.27 -1.45
C THR A 231 -3.58 18.06 -2.51
N GLY A 232 -3.78 17.09 -3.40
CA GLY A 232 -2.83 16.71 -4.45
C GLY A 232 -1.57 16.03 -3.90
N LEU A 233 -0.79 16.74 -3.11
CA LEU A 233 0.37 16.23 -2.38
C LEU A 233 0.13 16.30 -0.87
N SER A 234 0.90 15.53 -0.08
CA SER A 234 0.86 15.64 1.38
C SER A 234 1.43 16.99 1.85
N ARG A 235 1.10 17.38 3.09
CA ARG A 235 1.63 18.59 3.75
C ARG A 235 3.16 18.64 3.69
N GLU A 236 3.83 17.52 4.01
CA GLU A 236 5.28 17.39 4.02
C GLU A 236 5.85 17.53 2.61
N SER A 237 5.17 16.96 1.61
CA SER A 237 5.58 17.07 0.21
C SER A 237 5.50 18.50 -0.32
N TRP A 238 4.44 19.24 0.02
CA TRP A 238 4.30 20.64 -0.37
C TRP A 238 5.34 21.56 0.32
N SER A 239 5.71 21.27 1.57
CA SER A 239 6.63 22.05 2.38
C SER A 239 8.11 21.64 2.22
N ALA A 240 8.40 20.57 1.49
CA ALA A 240 9.75 20.04 1.34
C ALA A 240 10.70 21.06 0.71
N GLY A 241 11.72 21.46 1.47
CA GLY A 241 12.70 22.48 1.07
C GLY A 241 13.92 21.92 0.34
N ASP A 242 14.10 20.60 0.32
CA ASP A 242 15.24 19.94 -0.34
C ASP A 242 15.06 19.91 -1.88
N PRO A 243 16.15 19.62 -2.63
CA PRO A 243 16.06 19.58 -4.09
C PRO A 243 15.06 18.56 -4.65
N ALA A 244 14.93 17.39 -4.00
CA ALA A 244 14.02 16.34 -4.45
C ALA A 244 12.55 16.74 -4.22
N GLY A 245 12.24 17.35 -3.07
CA GLY A 245 10.92 17.87 -2.77
C GLY A 245 10.49 19.00 -3.73
N LYS A 246 11.39 19.95 -4.00
CA LYS A 246 11.11 21.01 -4.99
C LYS A 246 10.86 20.46 -6.40
N LYS A 247 11.65 19.47 -6.82
CA LYS A 247 11.46 18.78 -8.10
C LYS A 247 10.08 18.10 -8.15
N ARG A 248 9.64 17.46 -7.07
CA ARG A 248 8.33 16.80 -6.96
C ARG A 248 7.19 17.80 -7.10
N VAL A 249 7.24 18.92 -6.37
CA VAL A 249 6.22 19.97 -6.46
C VAL A 249 6.13 20.52 -7.88
N ALA A 250 7.25 20.90 -8.49
CA ALA A 250 7.29 21.41 -9.86
C ALA A 250 6.76 20.40 -10.89
N ALA A 251 7.07 19.11 -10.70
CA ALA A 251 6.54 18.05 -11.54
C ALA A 251 5.01 17.89 -11.37
N PHE A 252 4.50 18.05 -10.16
CA PHE A 252 3.06 17.99 -9.91
C PHE A 252 2.33 19.19 -10.53
N GLU A 253 2.84 20.41 -10.37
CA GLU A 253 2.29 21.60 -11.02
C GLU A 253 2.28 21.46 -12.56
N THR A 254 3.36 20.86 -13.11
CA THR A 254 3.41 20.52 -14.54
C THR A 254 2.34 19.50 -14.94
N LEU A 255 2.13 18.46 -14.12
CA LEU A 255 1.06 17.47 -14.35
C LEU A 255 -0.31 18.16 -14.44
N LEU A 256 -0.64 19.04 -13.47
CA LEU A 256 -1.91 19.75 -13.47
C LEU A 256 -2.11 20.53 -14.79
N ALA A 257 -1.11 21.29 -15.22
CA ALA A 257 -1.19 22.03 -16.49
C ALA A 257 -1.37 21.10 -17.70
N LYS A 258 -0.62 19.98 -17.77
CA LYS A 258 -0.75 19.00 -18.84
C LYS A 258 -2.12 18.35 -18.92
N LEU A 259 -2.78 18.13 -17.78
CA LEU A 259 -4.16 17.63 -17.76
C LEU A 259 -5.17 18.63 -18.34
N TRP A 260 -4.94 19.93 -18.15
CA TRP A 260 -5.73 20.96 -18.81
C TRP A 260 -5.44 21.07 -20.31
N GLU A 261 -4.18 20.95 -20.73
CA GLU A 261 -3.81 20.88 -22.14
C GLU A 261 -4.50 19.69 -22.85
N SER A 262 -4.56 18.51 -22.23
CA SER A 262 -5.26 17.35 -22.78
C SER A 262 -6.77 17.57 -22.95
N ARG A 263 -7.33 18.62 -22.36
CA ARG A 263 -8.72 19.06 -22.55
C ARG A 263 -8.86 20.15 -23.63
N GLY A 264 -7.80 20.44 -24.38
CA GLY A 264 -7.81 21.34 -25.53
C GLY A 264 -7.43 22.79 -25.21
N MET A 265 -6.95 23.10 -24.02
CA MET A 265 -6.38 24.40 -23.69
C MET A 265 -4.98 24.57 -24.31
N SER A 266 -4.61 25.80 -24.68
CA SER A 266 -3.21 26.11 -25.01
C SER A 266 -2.35 26.00 -23.74
N GLY A 267 -1.03 25.77 -23.91
CA GLY A 267 -0.12 25.64 -22.76
C GLY A 267 -0.14 26.83 -21.80
N GLU A 268 -0.32 28.06 -22.33
CA GLU A 268 -0.42 29.27 -21.51
C GLU A 268 -1.75 29.32 -20.72
N GLU A 269 -2.88 29.05 -21.36
CA GLU A 269 -4.18 28.99 -20.71
C GLU A 269 -4.25 27.86 -19.68
N ALA A 270 -3.67 26.69 -19.99
CA ALA A 270 -3.62 25.56 -19.08
C ALA A 270 -2.79 25.87 -17.81
N ALA A 271 -1.65 26.53 -17.96
CA ALA A 271 -0.85 26.97 -16.83
C ALA A 271 -1.60 27.99 -15.95
N GLN A 272 -2.27 28.97 -16.58
CA GLN A 272 -3.08 29.96 -15.87
C GLN A 272 -4.28 29.33 -15.14
N ALA A 273 -4.85 28.24 -15.64
CA ALA A 273 -5.91 27.52 -14.97
C ALA A 273 -5.39 26.63 -13.81
N ALA A 274 -4.23 26.02 -13.97
CA ALA A 274 -3.64 25.08 -13.00
C ALA A 274 -2.98 25.78 -11.79
N GLU A 275 -2.32 26.93 -11.98
CA GLU A 275 -1.57 27.62 -10.93
C GLU A 275 -2.42 28.01 -9.71
N PRO A 276 -3.62 28.64 -9.83
CA PRO A 276 -4.46 28.94 -8.68
C PRO A 276 -4.96 27.67 -7.96
N VAL A 277 -5.22 26.59 -8.71
CA VAL A 277 -5.62 25.29 -8.15
C VAL A 277 -4.50 24.67 -7.34
N ALA A 278 -3.28 24.67 -7.85
CA ALA A 278 -2.10 24.22 -7.10
C ALA A 278 -1.89 25.05 -5.82
N GLY A 279 -2.12 26.37 -5.90
CA GLY A 279 -2.10 27.28 -4.75
C GLY A 279 -3.13 26.89 -3.69
N MET A 280 -4.38 26.62 -4.08
CA MET A 280 -5.45 26.16 -3.19
C MET A 280 -5.11 24.78 -2.58
N MET A 281 -4.65 23.82 -3.38
CA MET A 281 -4.25 22.49 -2.89
C MET A 281 -3.15 22.59 -1.83
N ARG A 282 -2.14 23.45 -2.06
CA ARG A 282 -1.04 23.69 -1.11
C ARG A 282 -1.55 24.33 0.19
N ASP A 283 -2.44 25.31 0.09
CA ASP A 283 -3.02 25.98 1.26
C ASP A 283 -3.89 25.02 2.09
N LEU A 284 -4.72 24.22 1.44
CA LEU A 284 -5.48 23.15 2.08
C LEU A 284 -4.54 22.12 2.76
N ALA A 285 -3.50 21.68 2.07
CA ALA A 285 -2.52 20.75 2.63
C ALA A 285 -1.84 21.30 3.89
N SER A 286 -1.65 22.61 4.00
CA SER A 286 -1.05 23.23 5.19
C SER A 286 -1.89 23.05 6.46
N ALA A 287 -3.21 22.86 6.31
CA ALA A 287 -4.15 22.62 7.40
C ALA A 287 -4.45 21.13 7.63
N SER A 288 -3.91 20.22 6.82
CA SER A 288 -4.02 18.78 7.08
C SER A 288 -3.12 18.36 8.25
N LEU A 289 -3.47 17.24 8.86
CA LEU A 289 -2.63 16.59 9.85
C LEU A 289 -1.29 16.16 9.25
N GLU A 290 -0.25 16.14 10.05
CA GLU A 290 1.03 15.49 9.71
C GLU A 290 0.81 13.99 9.49
N ILE A 291 1.69 13.35 8.72
CA ILE A 291 1.50 11.94 8.34
C ILE A 291 1.43 11.05 9.59
N GLU A 292 2.27 11.31 10.59
CA GLU A 292 2.30 10.59 11.86
C GLU A 292 0.96 10.67 12.60
N ALA A 293 0.35 11.86 12.63
CA ALA A 293 -0.92 12.10 13.31
C ALA A 293 -2.11 11.40 12.63
N LEU A 294 -2.00 11.04 11.34
CA LEU A 294 -3.02 10.27 10.62
C LEU A 294 -3.13 8.81 11.12
N TYR A 295 -2.12 8.32 11.82
CA TYR A 295 -2.10 6.98 12.43
C TYR A 295 -2.59 6.98 13.89
N ASP A 296 -2.84 8.15 14.47
CA ASP A 296 -3.44 8.27 15.79
C ASP A 296 -4.96 8.46 15.68
N ALA A 297 -5.72 7.42 16.01
CA ALA A 297 -7.17 7.44 15.93
C ALA A 297 -7.81 8.54 16.81
N LYS A 298 -7.13 8.98 17.89
CA LYS A 298 -7.59 10.10 18.71
C LYS A 298 -7.60 11.44 17.95
N GLN A 299 -6.76 11.54 16.91
CA GLN A 299 -6.65 12.74 16.07
C GLN A 299 -7.49 12.66 14.81
N THR A 300 -8.02 11.48 14.46
CA THR A 300 -8.78 11.26 13.22
C THR A 300 -10.22 10.80 13.44
N TYR A 301 -10.63 10.57 14.69
CA TYR A 301 -11.98 10.12 15.02
C TYR A 301 -12.74 11.18 15.81
N HIS A 302 -13.39 12.12 15.09
CA HIS A 302 -14.18 13.18 15.72
C HIS A 302 -15.66 12.96 15.46
N VAL A 303 -16.42 12.73 16.52
CA VAL A 303 -17.85 12.43 16.45
C VAL A 303 -18.68 13.70 16.33
N TYR A 304 -19.51 13.74 15.30
CA TYR A 304 -20.52 14.77 15.05
C TYR A 304 -21.89 14.13 14.85
N LYS A 305 -22.96 14.90 15.01
CA LYS A 305 -24.25 14.57 14.40
C LYS A 305 -24.31 15.15 12.99
N ALA A 306 -25.04 14.52 12.07
CA ALA A 306 -25.20 15.06 10.72
C ALA A 306 -25.77 16.49 10.71
N ALA A 307 -26.62 16.82 11.70
CA ALA A 307 -27.14 18.20 11.89
C ALA A 307 -26.07 19.26 12.21
N GLN A 308 -24.86 18.83 12.60
CA GLN A 308 -23.76 19.74 12.97
C GLN A 308 -22.77 19.98 11.81
N VAL A 309 -23.07 19.52 10.60
CA VAL A 309 -22.21 19.74 9.44
C VAL A 309 -22.01 21.23 9.12
N ASP A 310 -23.00 22.05 9.44
CA ASP A 310 -22.93 23.51 9.34
C ASP A 310 -21.83 24.14 10.22
N GLN A 311 -21.43 23.49 11.31
CA GLN A 311 -20.32 23.94 12.16
C GLN A 311 -18.94 23.76 11.49
N LEU A 312 -18.87 22.97 10.41
CA LEU A 312 -17.66 22.68 9.67
C LEU A 312 -17.57 23.45 8.36
N LEU A 313 -18.69 23.73 7.73
CA LEU A 313 -18.79 24.24 6.36
C LEU A 313 -19.77 25.41 6.20
N GLY A 314 -20.18 26.01 7.31
CA GLY A 314 -21.17 27.09 7.30
C GLY A 314 -22.47 26.63 6.63
N GLN A 315 -23.07 27.50 5.82
CA GLN A 315 -24.33 27.23 5.11
C GLN A 315 -24.13 26.48 3.79
N ALA A 316 -22.86 26.22 3.39
CA ALA A 316 -22.57 25.59 2.10
C ALA A 316 -23.03 24.12 2.02
N LEU A 317 -23.24 23.44 3.14
CA LEU A 317 -23.75 22.07 3.21
C LEU A 317 -24.75 21.92 4.36
N SER A 318 -25.93 21.40 4.08
CA SER A 318 -26.98 21.17 5.06
C SER A 318 -27.18 19.71 5.42
N ALA A 319 -27.71 19.45 6.61
CA ALA A 319 -28.15 18.11 7.02
C ALA A 319 -29.24 17.53 6.09
N GLY A 320 -30.05 18.39 5.45
CA GLY A 320 -31.08 17.99 4.49
C GLY A 320 -30.48 17.39 3.21
N GLU A 321 -29.37 17.93 2.74
CA GLU A 321 -28.62 17.40 1.59
C GLU A 321 -27.96 16.09 1.94
N LEU A 322 -27.31 15.97 3.11
CA LEU A 322 -26.74 14.72 3.60
C LEU A 322 -27.79 13.61 3.72
N LYS A 323 -28.98 13.94 4.22
CA LYS A 323 -30.11 13.00 4.25
C LYS A 323 -30.54 12.59 2.85
N THR A 324 -30.63 13.52 1.92
CA THR A 324 -31.09 13.26 0.55
C THR A 324 -30.09 12.40 -0.21
N VAL A 325 -28.78 12.69 -0.11
CA VAL A 325 -27.73 12.02 -0.88
C VAL A 325 -27.24 10.73 -0.22
N TYR A 326 -26.98 10.75 1.07
CA TYR A 326 -26.36 9.62 1.81
C TYR A 326 -27.33 8.88 2.72
N GLY A 327 -28.57 9.34 2.87
CA GLY A 327 -29.60 8.69 3.66
C GLY A 327 -29.29 8.63 5.16
N ILE A 328 -28.54 9.64 5.68
CA ILE A 328 -28.26 9.79 7.11
C ILE A 328 -29.27 10.77 7.72
N GLU A 329 -29.85 10.43 8.87
CA GLU A 329 -30.78 11.32 9.57
C GLU A 329 -30.00 12.42 10.33
N PRO A 330 -30.58 13.61 10.53
CA PRO A 330 -29.89 14.74 11.18
C PRO A 330 -29.33 14.45 12.58
N ASP A 331 -29.98 13.56 13.33
CA ASP A 331 -29.56 13.14 14.68
C ASP A 331 -28.61 11.94 14.69
N GLU A 332 -28.35 11.31 13.54
CA GLU A 332 -27.41 10.22 13.42
C GLU A 332 -25.96 10.69 13.53
N LYS A 333 -25.15 9.79 14.02
CA LYS A 333 -23.70 9.94 14.19
C LYS A 333 -22.99 9.93 12.82
N MET A 334 -22.03 10.83 12.66
CA MET A 334 -21.01 10.81 11.62
C MET A 334 -19.63 11.06 12.22
N VAL A 335 -18.59 10.67 11.53
CA VAL A 335 -17.20 10.88 11.94
C VAL A 335 -16.52 11.83 10.95
N VAL A 336 -15.78 12.79 11.50
CA VAL A 336 -14.97 13.74 10.72
C VAL A 336 -13.50 13.46 11.00
N GLU A 337 -12.73 13.16 9.95
CA GLU A 337 -11.33 12.74 10.12
C GLU A 337 -10.40 13.91 10.46
N GLN A 338 -10.54 15.04 9.79
CA GLN A 338 -9.62 16.18 9.90
C GLN A 338 -10.39 17.50 10.00
N THR A 339 -10.80 17.89 11.19
CA THR A 339 -11.62 19.10 11.42
C THR A 339 -10.91 20.39 11.00
N GLY A 340 -9.58 20.46 11.12
CA GLY A 340 -8.77 21.61 10.70
C GLY A 340 -8.83 21.86 9.19
N LEU A 341 -8.84 20.78 8.41
CA LEU A 341 -8.90 20.82 6.97
C LEU A 341 -10.25 21.38 6.47
N PHE A 342 -11.36 21.05 7.15
CA PHE A 342 -12.68 21.60 6.84
C PHE A 342 -12.80 23.09 7.16
N LYS A 343 -12.23 23.54 8.28
CA LYS A 343 -12.17 24.99 8.60
C LYS A 343 -11.39 25.76 7.55
N LYS A 344 -10.35 25.15 6.98
CA LYS A 344 -9.60 25.76 5.90
C LYS A 344 -10.37 25.76 4.59
N LEU A 345 -11.11 24.69 4.29
CA LEU A 345 -11.99 24.63 3.12
C LEU A 345 -13.09 25.68 3.20
N GLU A 346 -13.69 25.92 4.39
CA GLU A 346 -14.75 26.92 4.60
C GLU A 346 -14.33 28.32 4.10
N GLU A 347 -13.03 28.70 4.24
CA GLU A 347 -12.50 29.98 3.73
C GLU A 347 -12.62 30.13 2.20
N TYR A 348 -12.80 29.03 1.48
CA TYR A 348 -12.97 28.97 0.01
C TYR A 348 -14.41 28.85 -0.43
N LEU A 349 -15.35 28.52 0.45
CA LEU A 349 -16.77 28.27 0.10
C LEU A 349 -17.60 29.58 0.01
N GLU A 350 -17.08 30.50 -0.77
CA GLU A 350 -17.71 31.83 -1.03
C GLU A 350 -17.97 31.94 -2.53
N ASP A 351 -19.11 32.55 -2.92
CA ASP A 351 -19.52 32.64 -4.33
C ASP A 351 -18.56 33.45 -5.21
N ASP A 352 -17.82 34.39 -4.65
CA ASP A 352 -16.74 35.10 -5.37
C ASP A 352 -15.57 34.21 -5.74
N LYS A 353 -15.39 33.08 -5.08
CA LYS A 353 -14.37 32.04 -5.36
C LYS A 353 -14.92 30.92 -6.23
N LEU A 354 -16.17 30.92 -6.61
CA LEU A 354 -16.81 29.88 -7.43
C LEU A 354 -16.01 29.52 -8.70
N PRO A 355 -15.39 30.45 -9.46
CA PRO A 355 -14.55 30.09 -10.59
C PRO A 355 -13.36 29.26 -10.23
N LEU A 356 -12.69 29.53 -9.09
CA LEU A 356 -11.58 28.75 -8.59
C LEU A 356 -12.04 27.35 -8.13
N LEU A 357 -13.17 27.29 -7.41
CA LEU A 357 -13.74 26.01 -6.96
C LEU A 357 -14.11 25.10 -8.13
N LYS A 358 -14.70 25.66 -9.19
CA LYS A 358 -14.98 24.90 -10.43
C LYS A 358 -13.70 24.37 -11.08
N ALA A 359 -12.67 25.21 -11.19
CA ALA A 359 -11.36 24.78 -11.73
C ALA A 359 -10.74 23.68 -10.86
N TYR A 360 -10.82 23.82 -9.54
CA TYR A 360 -10.34 22.82 -8.59
C TYR A 360 -11.07 21.47 -8.76
N VAL A 361 -12.42 21.46 -8.80
CA VAL A 361 -13.23 20.25 -8.99
C VAL A 361 -12.90 19.56 -10.31
N LYS A 362 -12.77 20.34 -11.40
CA LYS A 362 -12.36 19.79 -12.71
C LYS A 362 -10.97 19.17 -12.66
N THR A 363 -10.00 19.86 -12.03
CA THR A 363 -8.62 19.35 -11.90
C THR A 363 -8.60 18.05 -11.11
N CYS A 364 -9.34 17.94 -10.01
CA CYS A 364 -9.47 16.70 -9.24
C CYS A 364 -10.01 15.55 -10.11
N LEU A 365 -11.08 15.81 -10.88
CA LEU A 365 -11.63 14.81 -11.79
C LEU A 365 -10.63 14.38 -12.88
N TYR A 366 -9.88 15.33 -13.44
CA TYR A 366 -8.86 15.02 -14.46
C TYR A 366 -7.74 14.17 -13.89
N LEU A 367 -7.28 14.44 -12.66
CA LEU A 367 -6.32 13.63 -11.94
C LEU A 367 -6.84 12.20 -11.71
N ASP A 368 -8.09 12.06 -11.26
CA ASP A 368 -8.70 10.77 -10.98
C ASP A 368 -8.83 9.88 -12.21
N LEU A 369 -9.17 10.48 -13.33
CA LEU A 369 -9.43 9.76 -14.55
C LEU A 369 -8.24 9.72 -15.52
N ALA A 370 -7.11 10.36 -15.19
CA ALA A 370 -5.95 10.48 -16.08
C ALA A 370 -5.46 9.12 -16.63
N ALA A 371 -5.44 8.09 -15.81
CA ALA A 371 -4.97 6.78 -16.20
C ALA A 371 -5.93 6.00 -17.12
N VAL A 372 -7.21 6.38 -17.16
CA VAL A 372 -8.27 5.64 -17.88
C VAL A 372 -8.91 6.43 -19.01
N THR A 373 -8.49 7.68 -19.22
CA THR A 373 -8.94 8.54 -20.32
C THR A 373 -7.98 8.47 -21.52
N ASP A 374 -7.73 9.55 -22.18
CA ASP A 374 -6.88 9.69 -23.38
C ASP A 374 -5.40 9.42 -23.11
N THR A 375 -4.64 9.24 -24.19
CA THR A 375 -3.20 8.95 -24.12
C THR A 375 -2.39 10.14 -23.62
N ASP A 376 -2.79 11.38 -23.87
CA ASP A 376 -2.06 12.57 -23.45
C ASP A 376 -2.10 12.73 -21.91
N SER A 377 -3.27 12.49 -21.30
CA SER A 377 -3.43 12.44 -19.84
C SER A 377 -2.57 11.33 -19.21
N LEU A 378 -2.54 10.15 -19.85
CA LEU A 378 -1.71 9.03 -19.40
C LEU A 378 -0.21 9.36 -19.51
N ASP A 379 0.23 10.01 -20.58
CA ASP A 379 1.63 10.40 -20.79
C ASP A 379 2.06 11.50 -19.79
N ALA A 380 1.16 12.44 -19.46
CA ALA A 380 1.37 13.44 -18.43
C ALA A 380 1.59 12.77 -17.05
N LEU A 381 0.73 11.81 -16.69
CA LEU A 381 0.85 11.04 -15.46
C LEU A 381 2.16 10.24 -15.43
N SER A 382 2.50 9.54 -16.52
CA SER A 382 3.76 8.79 -16.64
C SER A 382 4.99 9.70 -16.51
N SER A 383 4.93 10.92 -17.01
CA SER A 383 6.03 11.90 -16.93
C SER A 383 6.23 12.38 -15.49
N TYR A 384 5.16 12.60 -14.75
CA TYR A 384 5.21 12.91 -13.33
C TYR A 384 5.79 11.74 -12.54
N ASP A 385 5.31 10.51 -12.74
CA ASP A 385 5.81 9.29 -12.09
C ASP A 385 7.33 9.16 -12.23
N ARG A 386 7.84 9.35 -13.44
CA ARG A 386 9.29 9.29 -13.70
C ARG A 386 10.06 10.42 -12.98
N ALA A 387 9.51 11.62 -12.95
CA ALA A 387 10.16 12.75 -12.27
C ALA A 387 10.29 12.52 -10.75
N VAL A 388 9.30 11.85 -10.14
CA VAL A 388 9.26 11.55 -8.70
C VAL A 388 10.08 10.31 -8.36
N SER A 389 10.02 9.29 -9.20
CA SER A 389 10.66 7.97 -8.95
C SER A 389 12.11 7.89 -9.42
N GLY A 390 12.55 8.81 -10.28
CA GLY A 390 13.86 8.77 -10.93
C GLY A 390 13.95 7.73 -12.06
N ALA A 391 12.84 7.07 -12.47
CA ALA A 391 12.83 6.14 -13.59
C ALA A 391 13.20 6.85 -14.90
N GLY A 392 14.07 6.24 -15.71
CA GLY A 392 14.56 6.83 -16.95
C GLY A 392 13.57 6.68 -18.12
N GLU A 393 12.75 5.63 -18.12
CA GLU A 393 11.84 5.26 -19.18
C GLU A 393 10.41 5.13 -18.71
N ALA A 394 9.45 5.32 -19.62
CA ALA A 394 8.04 5.09 -19.33
C ALA A 394 7.73 3.59 -19.45
N LYS A 395 6.77 3.12 -18.67
CA LYS A 395 6.24 1.76 -18.80
C LYS A 395 5.62 1.54 -20.20
N PRO A 396 5.75 0.35 -20.78
CA PRO A 396 5.05 0.00 -22.00
C PRO A 396 3.53 0.18 -21.85
N PHE A 397 2.87 0.74 -22.87
CA PHE A 397 1.42 1.02 -22.83
C PHE A 397 0.58 -0.21 -22.47
N ARG A 398 0.87 -1.38 -23.05
CA ARG A 398 0.20 -2.64 -22.71
C ARG A 398 0.27 -2.92 -21.21
N ARG A 399 1.45 -2.74 -20.61
CA ARG A 399 1.67 -2.95 -19.20
C ARG A 399 0.80 -2.02 -18.35
N THR A 400 0.78 -0.73 -18.71
CA THR A 400 -0.07 0.26 -18.01
C THR A 400 -1.55 -0.14 -18.07
N VAL A 401 -2.02 -0.62 -19.23
CA VAL A 401 -3.41 -1.12 -19.35
C VAL A 401 -3.64 -2.34 -18.48
N SER A 402 -2.75 -3.34 -18.49
CA SER A 402 -2.88 -4.54 -17.65
C SER A 402 -2.87 -4.19 -16.16
N GLU A 403 -2.02 -3.24 -15.72
CA GLU A 403 -2.01 -2.73 -14.35
C GLU A 403 -3.34 -2.05 -14.00
N GLN A 404 -3.94 -1.27 -14.90
CA GLN A 404 -5.26 -0.65 -14.68
C GLN A 404 -6.38 -1.69 -14.59
N VAL A 405 -6.35 -2.73 -15.38
CA VAL A 405 -7.29 -3.88 -15.27
C VAL A 405 -7.16 -4.54 -13.91
N GLN A 406 -5.94 -4.83 -13.47
CA GLN A 406 -5.69 -5.44 -12.15
C GLN A 406 -6.16 -4.55 -11.00
N ARG A 407 -5.96 -3.22 -11.08
CA ARG A 407 -6.45 -2.27 -10.08
C ARG A 407 -7.97 -2.19 -10.05
N SER A 408 -8.59 -2.14 -11.20
CA SER A 408 -10.05 -1.98 -11.32
C SER A 408 -10.81 -3.26 -10.98
N LEU A 409 -10.27 -4.43 -11.37
CA LEU A 409 -10.89 -5.74 -11.24
C LEU A 409 -10.04 -6.69 -10.38
N GLY A 410 -9.46 -6.18 -9.28
CA GLY A 410 -8.49 -6.90 -8.46
C GLY A 410 -8.97 -8.26 -7.98
N PHE A 411 -10.19 -8.36 -7.46
CA PHE A 411 -10.74 -9.64 -6.98
C PHE A 411 -11.13 -10.59 -8.12
N GLN A 412 -11.58 -10.05 -9.27
CA GLN A 412 -11.82 -10.86 -10.46
C GLN A 412 -10.51 -11.49 -10.97
N CYS A 413 -9.45 -10.69 -11.08
CA CYS A 413 -8.11 -11.16 -11.41
C CYS A 413 -7.58 -12.12 -10.34
N GLY A 414 -7.80 -11.83 -9.07
CA GLY A 414 -7.39 -12.66 -7.93
C GLY A 414 -7.99 -14.04 -7.92
N ARG A 415 -9.28 -14.19 -8.27
CA ARG A 415 -9.91 -15.50 -8.41
C ARG A 415 -9.22 -16.32 -9.51
N GLN A 416 -9.00 -15.72 -10.68
CA GLN A 416 -8.32 -16.38 -11.78
C GLN A 416 -6.88 -16.77 -11.42
N PHE A 417 -6.18 -15.92 -10.66
CA PHE A 417 -4.84 -16.18 -10.15
C PHE A 417 -4.83 -17.36 -9.18
N CYS A 418 -5.72 -17.37 -8.19
CA CYS A 418 -5.79 -18.45 -7.20
C CYS A 418 -6.18 -19.79 -7.81
N GLU A 419 -7.10 -19.81 -8.79
CA GLU A 419 -7.48 -21.03 -9.51
C GLU A 419 -6.28 -21.68 -10.24
N LYS A 420 -5.24 -20.89 -10.61
CA LYS A 420 -4.07 -21.37 -11.36
C LYS A 420 -2.82 -21.60 -10.52
N TYR A 421 -2.57 -20.77 -9.50
CA TYR A 421 -1.26 -20.66 -8.86
C TYR A 421 -1.26 -20.84 -7.34
N CYS A 422 -2.42 -20.99 -6.69
CA CYS A 422 -2.51 -21.15 -5.25
C CYS A 422 -2.71 -22.61 -4.85
N SER A 423 -2.25 -22.99 -3.65
CA SER A 423 -2.30 -24.36 -3.11
C SER A 423 -2.92 -24.36 -1.72
N GLU A 424 -3.90 -25.26 -1.49
CA GLU A 424 -4.51 -25.47 -0.17
C GLU A 424 -3.49 -25.97 0.86
N GLU A 425 -2.50 -26.75 0.44
CA GLU A 425 -1.44 -27.22 1.32
C GLU A 425 -0.58 -26.05 1.82
N THR A 426 -0.20 -25.13 0.93
CA THR A 426 0.54 -23.91 1.32
C THR A 426 -0.29 -23.07 2.31
N LYS A 427 -1.60 -22.91 2.05
CA LYS A 427 -2.51 -22.20 2.95
C LYS A 427 -2.53 -22.85 4.34
N ALA A 428 -2.64 -24.19 4.41
CA ALA A 428 -2.68 -24.93 5.66
C ALA A 428 -1.34 -24.88 6.43
N ASP A 429 -0.21 -24.98 5.74
CA ASP A 429 1.12 -24.88 6.33
C ASP A 429 1.32 -23.51 6.98
N VAL A 430 0.95 -22.43 6.27
CA VAL A 430 1.08 -21.05 6.78
C VAL A 430 0.09 -20.78 7.92
N GLN A 431 -1.12 -21.32 7.87
CA GLN A 431 -2.06 -21.26 9.01
C GLN A 431 -1.48 -21.95 10.27
N SER A 432 -0.74 -23.04 10.10
CA SER A 432 -0.05 -23.72 11.21
C SER A 432 1.07 -22.85 11.78
N LEU A 433 1.84 -22.17 10.91
CA LEU A 433 2.88 -21.25 11.34
C LEU A 433 2.30 -20.03 12.09
N VAL A 434 1.18 -19.46 11.63
CA VAL A 434 0.47 -18.39 12.34
C VAL A 434 0.10 -18.81 13.76
N LYS A 435 -0.45 -20.02 13.94
CA LYS A 435 -0.80 -20.53 15.29
C LYS A 435 0.41 -20.62 16.19
N GLN A 436 1.55 -21.10 15.68
CA GLN A 436 2.79 -21.17 16.43
C GLN A 436 3.30 -19.79 16.86
N VAL A 437 3.21 -18.79 15.95
CA VAL A 437 3.62 -17.42 16.27
C VAL A 437 2.70 -16.79 17.33
N VAL A 438 1.37 -16.96 17.22
CA VAL A 438 0.38 -16.51 18.21
C VAL A 438 0.66 -17.10 19.59
N GLU A 439 0.91 -18.43 19.67
CA GLU A 439 1.20 -19.10 20.93
C GLU A 439 2.48 -18.56 21.60
N VAL A 440 3.53 -18.32 20.84
CA VAL A 440 4.75 -17.75 21.39
C VAL A 440 4.57 -16.28 21.75
N TYR A 441 3.75 -15.55 21.02
CA TYR A 441 3.43 -14.16 21.35
C TYR A 441 2.69 -14.05 22.69
N SER A 442 1.72 -14.94 22.96
CA SER A 442 1.04 -15.08 24.26
C SER A 442 2.05 -15.33 25.39
N GLN A 443 2.95 -16.30 25.23
CA GLN A 443 4.00 -16.58 26.21
C GLN A 443 4.89 -15.36 26.49
N ARG A 444 5.16 -14.53 25.48
CA ARG A 444 5.93 -13.30 25.65
C ARG A 444 5.18 -12.23 26.42
N ILE A 445 3.90 -11.99 26.10
CA ILE A 445 3.04 -11.07 26.85
C ILE A 445 2.98 -11.50 28.33
N GLU A 446 2.79 -12.78 28.62
CA GLU A 446 2.76 -13.29 29.99
C GLU A 446 4.09 -13.03 30.74
N ALA A 447 5.22 -13.11 30.04
CA ALA A 447 6.55 -12.93 30.61
C ALA A 447 6.96 -11.46 30.84
N LEU A 448 6.26 -10.48 30.25
CA LEU A 448 6.61 -9.05 30.39
C LEU A 448 6.59 -8.63 31.86
N ASP A 449 7.66 -8.01 32.35
CA ASP A 449 7.80 -7.53 33.72
C ASP A 449 7.24 -6.11 33.95
N TRP A 450 7.12 -5.33 32.89
CA TRP A 450 6.65 -3.95 32.95
C TRP A 450 5.12 -3.80 32.85
N MET A 451 4.40 -4.85 32.45
CA MET A 451 2.95 -4.86 32.24
C MET A 451 2.24 -5.53 33.40
N SER A 452 1.21 -4.89 33.95
CA SER A 452 0.39 -5.42 35.04
C SER A 452 -0.45 -6.63 34.59
N ALA A 453 -0.88 -7.45 35.57
CA ALA A 453 -1.72 -8.61 35.29
C ALA A 453 -3.08 -8.25 34.65
N ASP A 454 -3.59 -7.05 34.91
CA ASP A 454 -4.85 -6.58 34.36
C ASP A 454 -4.70 -6.29 32.86
N THR A 455 -3.67 -5.54 32.47
CA THR A 455 -3.38 -5.24 31.06
C THR A 455 -2.99 -6.50 30.28
N LYS A 456 -2.22 -7.43 30.88
CA LYS A 456 -1.90 -8.73 30.26
C LYS A 456 -3.17 -9.52 29.92
N ARG A 457 -4.16 -9.56 30.82
CA ARG A 457 -5.44 -10.25 30.53
C ARG A 457 -6.21 -9.64 29.35
N GLU A 458 -6.20 -8.32 29.22
CA GLU A 458 -6.84 -7.67 28.08
C GLU A 458 -6.04 -7.92 26.77
N ALA A 459 -4.70 -7.90 26.85
CA ALA A 459 -3.84 -8.26 25.72
C ALA A 459 -4.05 -9.71 25.25
N GLU A 460 -4.13 -10.66 26.19
CA GLU A 460 -4.45 -12.06 25.90
C GLU A 460 -5.83 -12.23 25.25
N LYS A 461 -6.86 -11.55 25.77
CA LYS A 461 -8.18 -11.56 25.12
C LYS A 461 -8.13 -11.05 23.68
N LYS A 462 -7.33 -10.03 23.42
CA LYS A 462 -7.16 -9.48 22.07
C LYS A 462 -6.47 -10.47 21.15
N LEU A 463 -5.46 -11.15 21.66
CA LEU A 463 -4.74 -12.20 20.92
C LEU A 463 -5.63 -13.43 20.67
N ASP A 464 -6.40 -13.88 21.66
CA ASP A 464 -7.36 -14.99 21.55
C ASP A 464 -8.48 -14.69 20.53
N ALA A 465 -8.89 -13.43 20.41
CA ALA A 465 -9.92 -12.97 19.49
C ALA A 465 -9.38 -12.63 18.08
N LEU A 466 -8.06 -12.73 17.87
CA LEU A 466 -7.42 -12.39 16.61
C LEU A 466 -7.95 -13.25 15.46
N ALA A 467 -8.61 -12.63 14.49
CA ALA A 467 -9.04 -13.31 13.29
C ALA A 467 -7.84 -13.53 12.33
N VAL A 468 -7.77 -14.72 11.75
CA VAL A 468 -6.66 -15.11 10.86
C VAL A 468 -7.19 -15.46 9.48
N LYS A 469 -6.75 -14.73 8.47
CA LYS A 469 -7.06 -14.97 7.06
C LYS A 469 -5.78 -15.27 6.30
N VAL A 470 -5.74 -16.39 5.58
CA VAL A 470 -4.55 -16.81 4.81
C VAL A 470 -4.95 -17.17 3.38
N GLY A 471 -4.21 -16.68 2.42
CA GLY A 471 -4.33 -17.03 1.01
C GLY A 471 -5.40 -16.23 0.27
N TRP A 472 -6.64 -16.67 0.28
CA TRP A 472 -7.75 -16.09 -0.48
C TRP A 472 -9.09 -16.26 0.25
N PRO A 473 -10.12 -15.42 -0.08
CA PRO A 473 -11.41 -15.46 0.57
C PRO A 473 -12.24 -16.69 0.19
N ASP A 474 -12.97 -17.23 1.17
CA ASP A 474 -13.95 -18.30 0.93
C ASP A 474 -15.19 -17.77 0.17
N SER A 475 -15.56 -16.51 0.37
CA SER A 475 -16.64 -15.81 -0.31
C SER A 475 -16.09 -14.57 -1.01
N TRP A 476 -16.19 -14.55 -2.33
CA TRP A 476 -15.61 -13.52 -3.17
C TRP A 476 -16.45 -12.23 -3.18
N PRO A 477 -15.86 -11.06 -2.88
CA PRO A 477 -16.60 -9.79 -2.79
C PRO A 477 -17.35 -9.42 -4.08
N GLN A 478 -16.78 -9.70 -5.25
CA GLN A 478 -17.39 -9.38 -6.55
C GLN A 478 -18.63 -10.21 -6.88
N ASP A 479 -18.90 -11.30 -6.20
CA ASP A 479 -20.12 -12.08 -6.41
C ASP A 479 -21.36 -11.40 -5.82
N ARG A 480 -21.18 -10.34 -5.02
CA ARG A 480 -22.22 -9.60 -4.32
C ARG A 480 -22.87 -8.49 -5.15
N TYR A 481 -22.30 -8.14 -6.30
CA TYR A 481 -22.83 -7.13 -7.21
C TYR A 481 -22.60 -7.52 -8.68
N SER A 482 -23.47 -7.03 -9.57
CA SER A 482 -23.32 -7.26 -11.01
C SER A 482 -22.47 -6.17 -11.63
N LEU A 483 -21.59 -6.58 -12.55
CA LEU A 483 -20.85 -5.68 -13.45
C LEU A 483 -21.39 -5.86 -14.88
N GLU A 484 -21.74 -4.73 -15.48
CA GLU A 484 -22.10 -4.65 -16.89
C GLU A 484 -21.06 -3.78 -17.59
N LEU A 485 -20.13 -4.43 -18.27
CA LEU A 485 -19.04 -3.77 -19.00
C LEU A 485 -19.22 -4.06 -20.50
N SER A 486 -19.03 -3.04 -21.32
CA SER A 486 -19.18 -3.12 -22.77
C SER A 486 -17.83 -3.33 -23.43
N ARG A 487 -17.80 -4.19 -24.45
CA ARG A 487 -16.65 -4.39 -25.31
C ARG A 487 -16.53 -3.29 -26.38
N PRO A 488 -15.37 -3.13 -27.07
CA PRO A 488 -15.22 -2.12 -28.12
C PRO A 488 -16.25 -2.28 -29.25
N GLU A 489 -16.56 -3.52 -29.67
CA GLU A 489 -17.57 -3.80 -30.69
C GLU A 489 -19.00 -3.43 -30.28
N GLU A 490 -19.24 -3.25 -29.00
CA GLU A 490 -20.51 -2.78 -28.41
C GLU A 490 -20.51 -1.26 -28.16
N GLY A 491 -19.44 -0.58 -28.60
CA GLY A 491 -19.22 0.85 -28.34
C GLY A 491 -18.70 1.19 -26.97
N GLY A 492 -18.18 0.20 -26.23
CA GLY A 492 -17.59 0.39 -24.90
C GLY A 492 -16.35 1.29 -24.93
N LEU A 493 -16.24 2.15 -23.91
CA LEU A 493 -15.06 2.97 -23.66
C LEU A 493 -14.40 2.56 -22.35
N PHE A 494 -13.08 2.70 -22.27
CA PHE A 494 -12.30 2.31 -21.09
C PHE A 494 -12.73 3.08 -19.84
N VAL A 495 -12.90 4.40 -19.98
CA VAL A 495 -13.34 5.27 -18.88
C VAL A 495 -14.79 4.96 -18.44
N ASP A 496 -15.72 4.67 -19.37
CA ASP A 496 -17.08 4.31 -19.01
C ASP A 496 -17.14 2.96 -18.29
N ASN A 497 -16.36 1.97 -18.71
CA ASN A 497 -16.21 0.70 -18.01
C ASN A 497 -15.62 0.90 -16.61
N TYR A 498 -14.61 1.76 -16.47
CA TYR A 498 -14.03 2.10 -15.16
C TYR A 498 -15.08 2.71 -14.23
N LEU A 499 -15.84 3.71 -14.71
CA LEU A 499 -16.91 4.34 -13.93
C LEU A 499 -18.05 3.35 -13.63
N ALA A 500 -18.37 2.42 -14.55
CA ALA A 500 -19.36 1.37 -14.29
C ALA A 500 -18.93 0.45 -13.11
N ILE A 501 -17.63 0.12 -13.02
CA ILE A 501 -17.07 -0.65 -11.91
C ILE A 501 -17.21 0.12 -10.60
N LEU A 502 -16.79 1.39 -10.57
CA LEU A 502 -16.91 2.25 -9.40
C LEU A 502 -18.37 2.41 -8.97
N GLY A 503 -19.26 2.68 -9.93
CA GLY A 503 -20.69 2.83 -9.67
C GLY A 503 -21.35 1.56 -9.14
N ALA A 504 -20.95 0.38 -9.60
CA ALA A 504 -21.46 -0.88 -9.06
C ALA A 504 -21.04 -1.07 -7.59
N ARG A 505 -19.79 -0.77 -7.26
CA ARG A 505 -19.27 -0.82 -5.88
C ARG A 505 -19.98 0.19 -4.99
N SER A 506 -20.08 1.45 -5.42
CA SER A 506 -20.75 2.51 -4.66
C SER A 506 -22.22 2.18 -4.37
N ARG A 507 -22.95 1.65 -5.36
CA ARG A 507 -24.33 1.19 -5.16
C ARG A 507 -24.41 0.07 -4.13
N TYR A 508 -23.52 -0.92 -4.18
CA TYR A 508 -23.48 -2.01 -3.23
C TYR A 508 -23.18 -1.51 -1.80
N GLU A 509 -22.15 -0.69 -1.63
CA GLU A 509 -21.77 -0.13 -0.33
C GLU A 509 -22.91 0.69 0.29
N PHE A 510 -23.58 1.50 -0.51
CA PHE A 510 -24.74 2.24 -0.05
C PHE A 510 -25.93 1.34 0.30
N ALA A 511 -26.22 0.34 -0.51
CA ALA A 511 -27.31 -0.59 -0.23
C ALA A 511 -27.11 -1.33 1.10
N THR A 512 -25.86 -1.65 1.44
CA THR A 512 -25.50 -2.38 2.65
C THR A 512 -25.06 -1.48 3.82
N ARG A 513 -25.23 -0.16 3.72
CA ARG A 513 -24.75 0.80 4.73
C ARG A 513 -25.36 0.62 6.13
N ARG A 514 -26.56 0.04 6.21
CA ARG A 514 -27.27 -0.26 7.47
C ARG A 514 -27.06 -1.70 7.95
N GLU A 515 -26.35 -2.52 7.17
CA GLU A 515 -26.00 -3.86 7.56
C GLU A 515 -24.79 -3.86 8.50
N PRO A 516 -24.65 -4.85 9.38
CA PRO A 516 -23.43 -5.00 10.18
C PRO A 516 -22.18 -5.03 9.31
N VAL A 517 -21.04 -4.70 9.92
CA VAL A 517 -19.73 -4.82 9.25
C VAL A 517 -19.49 -6.29 8.87
N ASP A 518 -19.16 -6.50 7.60
CA ASP A 518 -18.81 -7.82 7.10
C ASP A 518 -17.37 -8.21 7.50
N ARG A 519 -17.24 -8.97 8.56
CA ARG A 519 -15.95 -9.48 9.06
C ARG A 519 -15.28 -10.47 8.11
N ALA A 520 -16.00 -11.05 7.14
CA ALA A 520 -15.44 -11.94 6.12
C ALA A 520 -14.82 -11.18 4.93
N ALA A 521 -15.03 -9.86 4.83
CA ALA A 521 -14.49 -9.05 3.76
C ALA A 521 -12.95 -9.01 3.78
N TRP A 522 -12.34 -8.96 2.61
CA TRP A 522 -10.92 -8.75 2.41
C TRP A 522 -10.71 -7.37 1.79
N PHE A 523 -9.68 -6.62 2.27
CA PHE A 523 -9.38 -5.28 1.74
C PHE A 523 -8.57 -5.34 0.45
N TYR A 524 -7.63 -6.30 0.37
CA TYR A 524 -6.77 -6.47 -0.78
C TYR A 524 -7.08 -7.76 -1.53
N PRO A 525 -6.95 -7.74 -2.87
CA PRO A 525 -7.08 -8.95 -3.66
C PRO A 525 -5.91 -9.92 -3.39
N PRO A 526 -6.16 -11.24 -3.42
CA PRO A 526 -5.23 -12.25 -2.94
C PRO A 526 -3.89 -12.34 -3.68
N GLN A 527 -3.81 -11.91 -4.95
CA GLN A 527 -2.57 -11.90 -5.72
C GLN A 527 -1.56 -10.83 -5.30
N THR A 528 -1.95 -9.91 -4.42
CA THR A 528 -1.06 -8.86 -3.92
C THR A 528 0.07 -9.46 -3.10
N VAL A 529 1.31 -9.02 -3.35
CA VAL A 529 2.48 -9.44 -2.55
C VAL A 529 2.48 -8.61 -1.27
N ASN A 530 1.70 -9.03 -0.29
CA ASN A 530 1.54 -8.32 0.99
C ASN A 530 0.93 -9.19 2.08
N ALA A 531 1.04 -8.69 3.32
CA ALA A 531 0.27 -9.07 4.49
C ALA A 531 -0.19 -7.78 5.20
N TYR A 532 -1.18 -7.86 6.09
CA TYR A 532 -1.61 -6.71 6.89
C TYR A 532 -2.38 -7.11 8.15
N TYR A 533 -2.30 -6.27 9.17
CA TYR A 533 -3.20 -6.27 10.32
C TYR A 533 -4.30 -5.21 10.13
N SER A 534 -5.53 -5.52 10.55
CA SER A 534 -6.67 -4.60 10.55
C SER A 534 -7.16 -4.35 11.99
N PRO A 535 -6.90 -3.17 12.58
CA PRO A 535 -7.27 -2.87 13.96
C PRO A 535 -8.79 -2.95 14.22
N SER A 536 -9.62 -2.41 13.33
CA SER A 536 -11.08 -2.41 13.48
C SER A 536 -11.72 -3.78 13.37
N ASN A 537 -11.01 -4.75 12.77
CA ASN A 537 -11.44 -6.13 12.69
C ASN A 537 -10.71 -7.04 13.69
N ASN A 538 -9.64 -6.55 14.32
CA ASN A 538 -8.68 -7.34 15.06
C ASN A 538 -8.30 -8.61 14.27
N GLU A 539 -7.76 -8.42 13.06
CA GLU A 539 -7.44 -9.51 12.14
C GLU A 539 -6.09 -9.34 11.47
N ILE A 540 -5.40 -10.45 11.20
CA ILE A 540 -4.27 -10.52 10.28
C ILE A 540 -4.67 -11.20 8.98
N VAL A 541 -4.13 -10.72 7.88
CA VAL A 541 -4.38 -11.25 6.54
C VAL A 541 -3.06 -11.47 5.83
N ILE A 542 -2.76 -12.71 5.49
CA ILE A 542 -1.58 -13.11 4.71
C ILE A 542 -2.06 -13.45 3.30
N LEU A 543 -1.76 -12.62 2.32
CA LEU A 543 -2.27 -12.76 0.95
C LEU A 543 -1.53 -13.86 0.17
N ALA A 544 -2.22 -14.53 -0.74
CA ALA A 544 -1.63 -15.61 -1.54
C ALA A 544 -0.42 -15.16 -2.38
N GLY A 545 -0.42 -13.90 -2.81
CA GLY A 545 0.64 -13.32 -3.63
C GLY A 545 2.02 -13.35 -2.99
N ILE A 546 2.12 -13.28 -1.65
CA ILE A 546 3.40 -13.35 -0.91
C ILE A 546 3.81 -14.80 -0.59
N LEU A 547 2.91 -15.77 -0.67
CA LEU A 547 3.15 -17.17 -0.27
C LEU A 547 3.92 -17.97 -1.34
N GLN A 548 5.03 -17.44 -1.80
CA GLN A 548 5.90 -17.98 -2.83
C GLN A 548 7.37 -17.64 -2.53
N PRO A 549 8.34 -18.38 -3.13
CA PRO A 549 9.75 -18.01 -2.99
C PRO A 549 10.02 -16.55 -3.44
N PRO A 550 10.88 -15.82 -2.71
CA PRO A 550 11.69 -16.28 -1.57
C PRO A 550 11.01 -16.14 -0.20
N PHE A 551 9.75 -15.67 -0.11
CA PHE A 551 9.07 -15.44 1.17
C PHE A 551 8.62 -16.72 1.85
N TYR A 552 8.09 -17.66 1.08
CA TYR A 552 7.70 -18.98 1.54
C TYR A 552 8.05 -20.04 0.50
N ASP A 553 8.68 -21.13 0.95
CA ASP A 553 8.97 -22.30 0.14
C ASP A 553 8.75 -23.56 0.98
N ARG A 554 7.88 -24.46 0.53
CA ARG A 554 7.58 -25.73 1.24
C ARG A 554 8.80 -26.63 1.38
N GLU A 555 9.74 -26.54 0.45
CA GLU A 555 10.97 -27.33 0.44
C GLU A 555 12.12 -26.70 1.25
N ALA A 556 11.95 -25.43 1.69
CA ALA A 556 12.95 -24.74 2.49
C ALA A 556 12.98 -25.28 3.93
N LYS A 557 14.11 -25.10 4.60
CA LYS A 557 14.25 -25.48 6.00
C LYS A 557 13.31 -24.65 6.89
N PRO A 558 12.83 -25.21 8.01
CA PRO A 558 11.96 -24.48 8.93
C PRO A 558 12.53 -23.13 9.40
N ALA A 559 13.84 -23.05 9.69
CA ALA A 559 14.51 -21.82 10.08
C ALA A 559 14.44 -20.74 8.98
N GLU A 560 14.55 -21.14 7.71
CA GLU A 560 14.46 -20.22 6.58
C GLU A 560 13.04 -19.64 6.43
N ASN A 561 12.00 -20.47 6.41
CA ASN A 561 10.62 -20.01 6.35
C ASN A 561 10.25 -19.18 7.59
N LEU A 562 10.78 -19.54 8.77
CA LEU A 562 10.57 -18.77 10.00
C LEU A 562 11.21 -17.38 9.90
N GLY A 563 12.44 -17.26 9.37
CA GLY A 563 13.11 -15.97 9.16
C GLY A 563 12.48 -15.12 8.05
N ARG A 564 11.71 -15.74 7.16
CA ARG A 564 11.03 -15.11 6.01
C ARG A 564 9.56 -14.82 6.35
N ILE A 565 8.63 -15.67 5.90
CA ILE A 565 7.20 -15.47 6.12
C ILE A 565 6.83 -15.49 7.61
N GLY A 566 7.58 -16.24 8.45
CA GLY A 566 7.37 -16.24 9.91
C GLY A 566 7.65 -14.88 10.53
N PHE A 567 8.68 -14.15 10.06
CA PHE A 567 8.92 -12.77 10.47
C PHE A 567 7.76 -11.87 10.05
N VAL A 568 7.26 -11.96 8.80
CA VAL A 568 6.12 -11.18 8.34
C VAL A 568 4.89 -11.45 9.21
N ILE A 569 4.59 -12.71 9.53
CA ILE A 569 3.49 -13.08 10.42
C ILE A 569 3.66 -12.45 11.81
N GLY A 570 4.86 -12.53 12.39
CA GLY A 570 5.16 -11.92 13.69
C GLY A 570 5.00 -10.40 13.67
N HIS A 571 5.38 -9.75 12.58
CA HIS A 571 5.21 -8.33 12.33
C HIS A 571 3.72 -7.95 12.33
N GLU A 572 2.88 -8.65 11.57
CA GLU A 572 1.44 -8.38 11.52
C GLU A 572 0.75 -8.62 12.87
N ILE A 573 1.15 -9.65 13.61
CA ILE A 573 0.60 -9.88 14.96
C ILE A 573 1.02 -8.76 15.92
N THR A 574 2.25 -8.26 15.81
CA THR A 574 2.74 -7.16 16.66
C THR A 574 1.95 -5.88 16.45
N HIS A 575 1.44 -5.65 15.23
CA HIS A 575 0.57 -4.49 14.96
C HIS A 575 -0.71 -4.45 15.83
N ALA A 576 -1.15 -5.56 16.41
CA ALA A 576 -2.23 -5.53 17.40
C ALA A 576 -1.85 -4.73 18.65
N PHE A 577 -0.56 -4.55 18.93
CA PHE A 577 0.01 -4.00 20.16
C PHE A 577 0.97 -2.82 19.95
N ASP A 578 1.11 -2.31 18.72
CA ASP A 578 1.90 -1.12 18.40
C ASP A 578 1.20 0.19 18.80
N THR A 579 1.76 1.35 18.43
CA THR A 579 1.20 2.66 18.78
C THR A 579 -0.18 2.92 18.19
N SER A 580 -0.53 2.28 17.08
CA SER A 580 -1.84 2.38 16.43
C SER A 580 -2.80 1.29 16.94
N GLY A 581 -2.42 0.01 16.78
CA GLY A 581 -3.29 -1.12 17.14
C GLY A 581 -3.61 -1.21 18.62
N SER A 582 -2.71 -0.75 19.49
CA SER A 582 -2.94 -0.71 20.94
C SER A 582 -4.09 0.20 21.38
N GLN A 583 -4.62 1.04 20.49
CA GLN A 583 -5.77 1.90 20.75
C GLN A 583 -7.11 1.14 20.60
N TYR A 584 -7.10 -0.08 20.06
CA TYR A 584 -8.29 -0.89 19.78
C TYR A 584 -8.36 -2.12 20.69
N ASP A 585 -9.57 -2.44 21.16
CA ASP A 585 -9.82 -3.61 22.00
C ASP A 585 -9.90 -4.93 21.18
N GLU A 586 -10.24 -6.03 21.84
CA GLU A 586 -10.38 -7.38 21.26
C GLU A 586 -11.45 -7.48 20.17
N LYS A 587 -12.39 -6.55 20.13
CA LYS A 587 -13.46 -6.47 19.12
C LYS A 587 -13.14 -5.54 17.97
N GLY A 588 -12.06 -4.77 18.09
CA GLY A 588 -11.69 -3.71 17.17
C GLY A 588 -12.38 -2.37 17.45
N ASN A 589 -12.90 -2.16 18.66
CA ASN A 589 -13.41 -0.87 19.08
C ASN A 589 -12.26 0.02 19.56
N LEU A 590 -12.33 1.29 19.22
CA LEU A 590 -11.42 2.32 19.72
C LEU A 590 -11.69 2.55 21.22
N ARG A 591 -10.88 1.91 22.05
CA ARG A 591 -11.05 1.90 23.49
C ARG A 591 -9.71 1.82 24.19
N ASP A 592 -9.49 2.67 25.20
CA ASP A 592 -8.35 2.53 26.10
C ASP A 592 -8.59 1.38 27.08
N TRP A 593 -7.92 0.25 26.84
CA TRP A 593 -8.02 -0.98 27.65
C TRP A 593 -6.83 -1.18 28.59
N TRP A 594 -5.87 -0.25 28.56
CA TRP A 594 -4.66 -0.29 29.36
C TRP A 594 -4.90 0.19 30.80
N ALA A 595 -4.20 -0.40 31.77
CA ALA A 595 -4.00 0.29 33.04
C ALA A 595 -3.18 1.57 32.79
N PRO A 596 -3.53 2.70 33.43
CA PRO A 596 -2.88 3.99 33.13
C PRO A 596 -1.36 3.99 33.27
N GLU A 597 -0.81 3.25 34.23
CA GLU A 597 0.63 3.14 34.45
C GLU A 597 1.32 2.33 33.32
N ASP A 598 0.67 1.26 32.85
CA ASP A 598 1.18 0.45 31.75
C ASP A 598 1.15 1.23 30.44
N ARG A 599 0.08 2.03 30.20
CA ARG A 599 0.00 2.92 29.05
C ARG A 599 1.17 3.91 29.03
N ARG A 600 1.41 4.58 30.17
CA ARG A 600 2.54 5.50 30.31
C ARG A 600 3.88 4.79 30.06
N ARG A 601 4.02 3.57 30.58
CA ARG A 601 5.24 2.79 30.39
C ARG A 601 5.45 2.39 28.92
N PHE A 602 4.38 2.01 28.24
CA PHE A 602 4.43 1.73 26.79
C PHE A 602 4.84 2.97 25.98
N GLU A 603 4.30 4.15 26.32
CA GLU A 603 4.67 5.41 25.67
C GLU A 603 6.17 5.75 25.89
N GLU A 604 6.70 5.51 27.10
CA GLU A 604 8.14 5.67 27.38
C GLU A 604 8.99 4.69 26.56
N LEU A 605 8.56 3.43 26.42
CA LEU A 605 9.26 2.43 25.63
C LEU A 605 9.20 2.76 24.13
N SER A 606 8.06 3.23 23.64
CA SER A 606 7.91 3.71 22.26
C SER A 606 8.82 4.90 21.97
N ARG A 607 8.95 5.85 22.91
CA ARG A 607 9.90 6.97 22.80
C ARG A 607 11.35 6.48 22.66
N ARG A 608 11.75 5.44 23.40
CA ARG A 608 13.09 4.85 23.25
C ARG A 608 13.30 4.23 21.87
N VAL A 609 12.25 3.67 21.24
CA VAL A 609 12.33 3.20 19.84
C VAL A 609 12.53 4.38 18.89
N ILE A 610 11.76 5.47 19.08
CA ILE A 610 11.91 6.70 18.29
C ILE A 610 13.34 7.21 18.37
N ASP A 611 13.82 7.45 19.60
CA ASP A 611 15.18 7.98 19.85
C ASP A 611 16.27 7.08 19.25
N TYR A 612 16.06 5.75 19.28
CA TYR A 612 16.99 4.78 18.69
C TYR A 612 17.06 4.92 17.16
N TYR A 613 15.92 5.00 16.48
CA TYR A 613 15.88 5.13 15.03
C TYR A 613 16.27 6.51 14.51
N ASP A 614 16.05 7.58 15.29
CA ASP A 614 16.55 8.94 14.98
C ASP A 614 18.06 9.01 14.87
N THR A 615 18.79 8.08 15.50
CA THR A 615 20.26 7.97 15.35
C THR A 615 20.70 7.37 14.02
N MET A 616 19.78 6.76 13.26
CA MET A 616 20.10 6.04 12.02
C MET A 616 20.14 6.98 10.82
N GLU A 617 21.09 6.72 9.92
CA GLU A 617 21.29 7.52 8.71
C GLU A 617 21.46 6.62 7.48
N LEU A 618 20.88 7.04 6.36
CA LEU A 618 21.08 6.41 5.05
C LEU A 618 21.08 7.46 3.94
N GLY A 619 22.08 7.42 3.08
CA GLY A 619 22.19 8.36 1.95
C GLY A 619 22.27 9.84 2.37
N GLY A 620 22.88 10.15 3.52
CA GLY A 620 23.00 11.51 4.06
C GLY A 620 21.71 12.07 4.66
N ARG A 621 20.72 11.20 4.99
CA ARG A 621 19.44 11.56 5.61
C ARG A 621 19.22 10.73 6.86
N HIS A 622 18.75 11.37 7.93
CA HIS A 622 18.30 10.67 9.13
C HIS A 622 16.92 10.05 8.93
N VAL A 623 16.69 8.91 9.59
CA VAL A 623 15.36 8.32 9.72
C VAL A 623 14.51 9.21 10.63
N ASN A 624 13.26 9.44 10.29
CA ASN A 624 12.29 10.04 11.20
C ASN A 624 11.71 8.92 12.08
N GLY A 625 12.19 8.81 13.31
CA GLY A 625 11.78 7.78 14.26
C GLY A 625 10.30 7.90 14.64
N GLU A 626 9.74 9.12 14.73
CA GLU A 626 8.31 9.35 14.99
C GLU A 626 7.44 8.80 13.85
N LEU A 627 7.79 9.10 12.60
CA LEU A 627 7.09 8.60 11.41
C LEU A 627 7.11 7.07 11.33
N THR A 628 8.21 6.44 11.77
CA THR A 628 8.44 5.01 11.56
C THR A 628 8.21 4.16 12.81
N VAL A 629 7.81 4.75 13.94
CA VAL A 629 7.73 4.06 15.24
C VAL A 629 6.83 2.83 15.24
N THR A 630 5.66 2.91 14.62
CA THR A 630 4.67 1.84 14.55
C THR A 630 5.26 0.60 13.89
N GLU A 631 5.93 0.80 12.74
CA GLU A 631 6.62 -0.24 11.99
C GLU A 631 7.83 -0.81 12.71
N ASN A 632 8.60 0.07 13.32
CA ASN A 632 9.80 -0.33 14.04
C ASN A 632 9.46 -1.19 15.26
N ILE A 633 8.35 -0.89 15.95
CA ILE A 633 7.83 -1.72 17.06
C ILE A 633 7.40 -3.10 16.54
N ALA A 634 6.71 -3.13 15.38
CA ALA A 634 6.28 -4.38 14.76
C ALA A 634 7.47 -5.26 14.37
N ASP A 635 8.51 -4.69 13.77
CA ASP A 635 9.74 -5.40 13.42
C ASP A 635 10.48 -5.97 14.66
N LEU A 636 10.62 -5.18 15.72
CA LEU A 636 11.29 -5.61 16.96
C LEU A 636 10.52 -6.74 17.65
N GLY A 637 9.20 -6.67 17.69
CA GLY A 637 8.34 -7.72 18.22
C GLY A 637 8.43 -9.01 17.42
N ALA A 638 8.40 -8.91 16.10
CA ALA A 638 8.59 -10.04 15.18
C ALA A 638 9.93 -10.75 15.41
N ALA A 639 11.03 -9.99 15.42
CA ALA A 639 12.38 -10.55 15.63
C ALA A 639 12.50 -11.28 16.97
N SER A 640 11.91 -10.71 18.03
CA SER A 640 11.87 -11.33 19.36
C SER A 640 11.08 -12.65 19.34
N CYS A 641 9.92 -12.65 18.69
CA CYS A 641 9.04 -13.82 18.59
C CYS A 641 9.69 -14.97 17.82
N ILE A 642 10.19 -14.70 16.59
CA ILE A 642 10.83 -15.76 15.77
C ILE A 642 12.12 -16.29 16.40
N THR A 643 12.86 -15.44 17.11
CA THR A 643 14.04 -15.87 17.88
C THR A 643 13.66 -16.88 18.97
N GLN A 644 12.56 -16.63 19.71
CA GLN A 644 12.07 -17.54 20.72
C GLN A 644 11.61 -18.88 20.10
N ILE A 645 10.85 -18.82 18.99
CA ILE A 645 10.43 -20.02 18.26
C ILE A 645 11.65 -20.84 17.82
N ALA A 646 12.67 -20.19 17.25
CA ALA A 646 13.88 -20.85 16.79
C ALA A 646 14.63 -21.54 17.95
N ARG A 647 14.74 -20.88 19.12
CA ARG A 647 15.34 -21.46 20.32
C ARG A 647 14.55 -22.66 20.85
N GLN A 648 13.24 -22.58 20.92
CA GLN A 648 12.36 -23.66 21.38
C GLN A 648 12.47 -24.90 20.49
N ASN A 649 12.67 -24.71 19.18
CA ASN A 649 12.78 -25.78 18.19
C ASN A 649 14.23 -26.15 17.86
N SER A 650 15.23 -25.56 18.53
CA SER A 650 16.64 -25.77 18.27
C SER A 650 17.05 -25.49 16.82
N TYR A 651 16.48 -24.49 16.20
CA TYR A 651 16.85 -24.04 14.86
C TYR A 651 18.12 -23.19 14.92
N ASP A 652 18.91 -23.19 13.84
CA ASP A 652 20.09 -22.36 13.69
C ASP A 652 19.73 -20.88 13.58
N LEU A 653 20.11 -20.09 14.60
CA LEU A 653 19.83 -18.65 14.64
C LEU A 653 20.59 -17.90 13.54
N SER A 654 21.77 -18.36 13.12
CA SER A 654 22.50 -17.67 12.04
C SER A 654 21.79 -17.83 10.69
N GLU A 655 21.20 -19.01 10.45
CA GLU A 655 20.37 -19.29 9.27
C GLU A 655 19.06 -18.47 9.30
N LEU A 656 18.40 -18.41 10.47
CA LEU A 656 17.20 -17.60 10.71
C LEU A 656 17.43 -16.13 10.33
N TYR A 657 18.46 -15.51 10.92
CA TYR A 657 18.70 -14.06 10.72
C TYR A 657 19.21 -13.73 9.32
N LYS A 658 20.01 -14.60 8.69
CA LYS A 658 20.38 -14.45 7.27
C LYS A 658 19.16 -14.50 6.37
N SER A 659 18.23 -15.43 6.63
CA SER A 659 17.00 -15.56 5.87
C SER A 659 16.10 -14.33 6.02
N TYR A 660 16.02 -13.75 7.22
CA TYR A 660 15.38 -12.47 7.45
C TYR A 660 16.04 -11.34 6.63
N ALA A 661 17.36 -11.20 6.70
CA ALA A 661 18.08 -10.15 6.00
C ALA A 661 17.90 -10.22 4.47
N VAL A 662 17.86 -11.44 3.91
CA VAL A 662 17.65 -11.66 2.46
C VAL A 662 16.33 -11.07 1.98
N LEU A 663 15.24 -11.18 2.73
CA LEU A 663 13.94 -10.62 2.32
C LEU A 663 13.99 -9.12 2.02
N TRP A 664 14.83 -8.40 2.76
CA TRP A 664 14.94 -6.95 2.68
C TRP A 664 15.97 -6.46 1.68
N ALA A 665 16.61 -7.37 0.89
CA ALA A 665 17.51 -6.95 -0.18
C ALA A 665 16.81 -5.99 -1.14
N ALA A 666 17.36 -4.76 -1.28
CA ALA A 666 16.80 -3.70 -2.13
C ALA A 666 17.86 -2.71 -2.58
N LYS A 667 17.72 -2.25 -3.82
CA LYS A 667 18.42 -1.09 -4.39
C LYS A 667 17.40 -0.04 -4.80
N PHE A 668 17.71 1.23 -4.56
CA PHE A 668 16.84 2.36 -4.86
C PHE A 668 17.57 3.38 -5.74
N ARG A 669 16.83 4.09 -6.58
CA ARG A 669 17.30 5.37 -7.13
C ARG A 669 17.24 6.43 -6.04
N ASP A 670 18.09 7.46 -6.13
CA ASP A 670 18.22 8.49 -5.09
C ASP A 670 16.88 9.23 -4.84
N GLU A 671 16.14 9.54 -5.91
CA GLU A 671 14.83 10.18 -5.79
C GLU A 671 13.81 9.30 -5.06
N ALA A 672 13.81 8.00 -5.36
CA ALA A 672 12.91 7.04 -4.72
C ALA A 672 13.24 6.87 -3.24
N LEU A 673 14.53 6.76 -2.88
CA LEU A 673 14.98 6.69 -1.48
C LEU A 673 14.62 7.97 -0.72
N ALA A 674 14.88 9.15 -1.34
CA ALA A 674 14.54 10.43 -0.73
C ALA A 674 13.03 10.56 -0.48
N ASN A 675 12.20 10.09 -1.42
CA ASN A 675 10.75 10.08 -1.24
C ASN A 675 10.30 9.09 -0.17
N GLN A 676 10.89 7.90 -0.13
CA GLN A 676 10.59 6.91 0.92
C GLN A 676 10.86 7.49 2.30
N MET A 677 12.04 8.03 2.53
CA MET A 677 12.42 8.59 3.84
C MET A 677 11.60 9.80 4.27
N ALA A 678 10.98 10.52 3.33
CA ALA A 678 10.18 11.70 3.63
C ALA A 678 8.72 11.38 4.02
N VAL A 679 8.14 10.26 3.53
CA VAL A 679 6.69 10.04 3.63
C VAL A 679 6.28 8.60 3.90
N ASP A 680 7.21 7.65 3.92
CA ASP A 680 6.91 6.23 4.19
C ASP A 680 7.09 5.94 5.68
N VAL A 681 6.13 5.25 6.26
CA VAL A 681 6.17 4.86 7.67
C VAL A 681 7.14 3.71 7.96
N HIS A 682 7.72 3.11 6.91
CA HIS A 682 8.73 2.09 7.06
C HIS A 682 10.14 2.68 6.93
N ALA A 683 11.01 2.33 7.86
CA ALA A 683 12.43 2.59 7.72
C ALA A 683 12.98 1.90 6.45
N PRO A 684 14.02 2.46 5.78
CA PRO A 684 14.64 1.82 4.63
C PRO A 684 15.16 0.43 4.93
N SER A 685 15.13 -0.48 3.95
CA SER A 685 15.46 -1.91 4.08
C SER A 685 16.76 -2.20 4.85
N LYS A 686 17.84 -1.44 4.56
CA LYS A 686 19.12 -1.59 5.28
C LYS A 686 18.97 -1.24 6.77
N ILE A 687 18.22 -0.21 7.07
CA ILE A 687 17.96 0.23 8.46
C ILE A 687 17.08 -0.81 9.16
N ARG A 688 15.99 -1.28 8.54
CA ARG A 688 15.14 -2.36 9.11
C ARG A 688 15.97 -3.56 9.54
N VAL A 689 16.90 -4.02 8.70
CA VAL A 689 17.72 -5.19 9.04
C VAL A 689 18.73 -4.87 10.14
N ASN A 690 19.53 -3.82 9.96
CA ASN A 690 20.63 -3.56 10.87
C ASN A 690 20.15 -3.07 12.25
N ALA A 691 19.14 -2.21 12.31
CA ALA A 691 18.59 -1.72 13.57
C ALA A 691 17.96 -2.86 14.39
N VAL A 692 17.10 -3.67 13.75
CA VAL A 692 16.43 -4.79 14.41
C VAL A 692 17.44 -5.82 14.91
N MET A 693 18.42 -6.20 14.10
CA MET A 693 19.44 -7.18 14.51
C MET A 693 20.35 -6.62 15.61
N SER A 694 20.75 -5.34 15.55
CA SER A 694 21.52 -4.68 16.62
C SER A 694 20.76 -4.59 17.95
N ALA A 695 19.43 -4.69 17.95
CA ALA A 695 18.58 -4.72 19.15
C ALA A 695 18.27 -6.15 19.63
N THR A 696 18.56 -7.18 18.83
CA THR A 696 18.16 -8.57 19.11
C THR A 696 19.27 -9.35 19.80
N ASP A 697 19.11 -9.76 21.07
CA ASP A 697 20.14 -10.46 21.83
C ASP A 697 20.60 -11.78 21.17
N GLY A 698 19.69 -12.52 20.54
CA GLY A 698 20.02 -13.75 19.81
C GLY A 698 21.01 -13.54 18.66
N PHE A 699 21.02 -12.33 18.07
CA PHE A 699 21.97 -11.95 17.04
C PHE A 699 23.42 -11.92 17.57
N TYR A 700 23.60 -11.39 18.78
CA TYR A 700 24.92 -11.36 19.45
C TYR A 700 25.44 -12.77 19.70
N ASP A 701 24.56 -13.69 20.12
CA ASP A 701 24.93 -15.10 20.32
C ASP A 701 25.33 -15.78 19.00
N ALA A 702 24.52 -15.56 17.94
CA ALA A 702 24.70 -16.21 16.64
C ALA A 702 25.98 -15.76 15.91
N PHE A 703 26.30 -14.46 16.00
CA PHE A 703 27.40 -13.87 15.25
C PHE A 703 28.57 -13.39 16.10
N GLN A 704 28.56 -13.66 17.44
CA GLN A 704 29.63 -13.28 18.36
C GLN A 704 29.97 -11.80 18.34
N VAL A 705 28.94 -10.93 18.25
CA VAL A 705 29.08 -9.48 18.22
C VAL A 705 29.57 -8.95 19.57
N LYS A 706 30.55 -8.05 19.56
CA LYS A 706 31.22 -7.50 20.74
C LYS A 706 31.43 -6.00 20.63
N GLU A 707 31.79 -5.38 21.73
CA GLU A 707 32.13 -3.96 21.77
C GLU A 707 33.25 -3.62 20.77
N GLY A 708 33.01 -2.60 19.97
CA GLY A 708 33.86 -2.16 18.85
C GLY A 708 33.39 -2.60 17.48
N ASP A 709 32.48 -3.59 17.37
CA ASP A 709 31.86 -3.99 16.11
C ASP A 709 30.78 -2.98 15.70
N GLY A 710 30.55 -2.79 14.41
CA GLY A 710 29.59 -1.79 13.88
C GLY A 710 28.13 -2.06 14.27
N MET A 711 27.76 -3.35 14.42
CA MET A 711 26.44 -3.79 14.86
C MET A 711 26.26 -3.76 16.39
N TYR A 712 27.33 -3.50 17.17
CA TYR A 712 27.23 -3.50 18.61
C TYR A 712 26.44 -2.31 19.14
N ARG A 713 25.51 -2.57 20.05
CA ARG A 713 24.84 -1.59 20.90
C ARG A 713 24.89 -2.10 22.34
N LYS A 714 25.09 -1.19 23.28
CA LYS A 714 25.05 -1.58 24.71
C LYS A 714 23.67 -2.10 25.08
N PRO A 715 23.54 -3.02 26.05
CA PRO A 715 22.25 -3.58 26.42
C PRO A 715 21.19 -2.52 26.76
N GLU A 716 21.57 -1.44 27.45
CA GLU A 716 20.69 -0.34 27.82
C GLU A 716 20.25 0.53 26.63
N GLU A 717 20.96 0.48 25.51
CA GLU A 717 20.67 1.21 24.26
C GLU A 717 19.74 0.41 23.33
N ARG A 718 19.56 -0.89 23.59
CA ARG A 718 18.69 -1.75 22.77
C ARG A 718 17.23 -1.55 23.17
N PRO A 719 16.35 -1.12 22.28
CA PRO A 719 14.92 -1.02 22.62
C PRO A 719 14.31 -2.42 22.74
N HIS A 720 13.58 -2.65 23.82
CA HIS A 720 12.80 -3.85 24.06
C HIS A 720 11.40 -3.44 24.52
N ILE A 721 10.36 -3.88 23.80
CA ILE A 721 8.96 -3.67 24.19
C ILE A 721 8.30 -5.02 24.44
N TRP A 722 8.32 -5.90 23.45
CA TRP A 722 7.66 -7.20 23.43
C TRP A 722 8.63 -8.38 23.63
#